data_4d223caea8a3d3c0e0d1fac22881097d
#
_entry.id   4d223caea8a3d3c0e0d1fac22881097d
#
_cell.length_a   1.000
_cell.length_b   1.000
_cell.length_c   1.000
_cell.angle_alpha   90.00
_cell.angle_beta   90.00
_cell.angle_gamma   90.00
#
_symmetry.space_group_name_H-M   'P 1'
#
loop_
_entity.id
_entity.type
_entity.pdbx_description
1 polymer ?
#
loop_
_entity_poly.entity_id
_entity_poly.type
_entity_poly.pdbx_seq_one_letter_code
_entity_poly.pdbx_strand_id
1 'polypeptide(L)'
;MDTVATNALTDALTDVAPGAAHPATAQDADALHLHTAMAEACQQACQAIAPAWPLDRAIAVNPHWARTGMPVRQVAARMAVLGGIQVFPARAQQLGAWQAGRITPADLDQALRQLPQAQAQGTTAQQCTEALQSGAPVAQLPLLIDVLDNDPRRHTRLSWRQAITHQVSQTCAAYFDEHQADWQPQRAQGLYAFWRDTLQHDHGIGLLMGLPDLGAAVGALPERAEDAERWVLQRLGLPQPVWADYLEAVLLTVNGWASWCAYLGWQAGLEGRTDPHLRELLAIRLAWGVLLLECKNDAASQQAFATLQRAWRGAPQTLQRAEDALLIDEVWQLALEIGYQRELVQRLAYPAHPGVPQHEIEVQAAFCIDVRSEPLRRALEAVWPGIQTLGFAGFFGLPVAYTPLATQARRPQLPGLLAPAIEVTDRVLSAAPTGVADDGALQGSASRARQGRLALTERWQSASRWPGAAFSFVEAAGVSYLGKLGQWMKPHTRARARDDLHGLPARYRAICRPQMAGLDLDAKVSLAARVLHAMGLNQHLAPLVLLVGHGSQSANNAHAAALDCGACCGQTGEVNARSLAHLLNDSAVRQGLRGQGLDIPDGTTFVACLHNTTTDEIEAFDLDLLPPAARERWDGLQPVLAHAGDQVRRERAPTLALDARTPHAALLEQLRRRANDGAQTRPEWGLAGNAAFLIAPRQRSRGVVLGGRSFLHDYDASQDADGSVLELLMTAPMVVTHWINWQYHASTCDPERLGSGNKVLHNVVGGTLGVFEGNGGDLRIGLSRQSLHDGQRWMHEPLRLTVVIDAPQAAIDAVIAKHAVVSQLVEGGWLHMWRFHESGFVRYAQGIWMPVLVTEF
;
A
#
# COMPACT_ATOMS: atom_id res chain seq x y z
N MET A 1 -1.59 -21.70 9.23
CA MET A 1 -1.01 -21.43 7.87
C MET A 1 0.46 -21.06 8.00
N ASP A 2 1.16 -21.84 8.79
CA ASP A 2 2.61 -21.72 9.01
C ASP A 2 3.32 -22.68 8.05
N THR A 3 4.48 -22.26 7.55
CA THR A 3 5.48 -23.09 6.83
C THR A 3 5.41 -23.24 5.32
N VAL A 4 4.88 -22.31 4.53
CA VAL A 4 5.01 -22.44 3.05
C VAL A 4 6.03 -21.47 2.42
N ALA A 5 6.55 -20.49 3.16
CA ALA A 5 7.48 -19.51 2.58
C ALA A 5 8.98 -19.72 2.91
N THR A 6 9.34 -20.70 3.76
CA THR A 6 10.74 -20.81 4.23
C THR A 6 11.46 -22.10 3.86
N ASN A 7 10.81 -23.13 3.34
CA ASN A 7 11.40 -24.44 3.09
C ASN A 7 11.52 -24.91 1.62
N ALA A 8 11.20 -24.05 0.64
CA ALA A 8 11.26 -24.44 -0.78
C ALA A 8 12.66 -24.28 -1.45
N LEU A 9 13.69 -23.90 -0.70
CA LEU A 9 15.03 -23.60 -1.26
C LEU A 9 16.11 -24.61 -0.90
N THR A 10 15.79 -25.70 -0.16
CA THR A 10 16.81 -26.68 0.26
C THR A 10 16.82 -27.99 -0.54
N ASP A 11 15.82 -28.29 -1.35
CA ASP A 11 15.69 -29.61 -2.00
C ASP A 11 16.02 -29.69 -3.51
N ALA A 12 16.57 -28.63 -4.10
CA ALA A 12 16.86 -28.62 -5.55
C ALA A 12 18.34 -28.93 -5.90
N LEU A 13 19.12 -29.48 -5.00
CA LEU A 13 20.55 -29.76 -5.23
C LEU A 13 21.00 -31.23 -5.09
N THR A 14 20.10 -32.18 -5.24
CA THR A 14 20.49 -33.62 -5.26
C THR A 14 19.86 -34.35 -6.41
N ASP A 15 20.40 -34.23 -7.61
CA ASP A 15 20.41 -35.28 -8.63
C ASP A 15 21.39 -34.90 -9.76
N VAL A 16 22.69 -35.06 -9.49
CA VAL A 16 23.69 -35.19 -10.56
C VAL A 16 24.51 -36.45 -10.27
N ALA A 17 24.47 -37.39 -11.20
CA ALA A 17 25.22 -38.65 -11.12
C ALA A 17 26.71 -38.41 -10.90
N PRO A 18 27.45 -39.29 -10.19
CA PRO A 18 28.88 -39.10 -9.90
C PRO A 18 29.72 -39.37 -11.10
N GLY A 19 30.05 -38.31 -11.87
CA GLY A 19 31.24 -38.27 -12.68
C GLY A 19 32.47 -38.09 -11.77
N ALA A 20 33.57 -38.80 -11.99
CA ALA A 20 34.77 -38.82 -11.17
C ALA A 20 35.23 -37.42 -10.77
N ALA A 21 34.99 -37.05 -9.52
CA ALA A 21 35.43 -35.79 -8.94
C ALA A 21 36.95 -35.94 -8.61
N HIS A 22 37.78 -35.11 -9.21
CA HIS A 22 39.09 -34.78 -8.64
C HIS A 22 38.87 -34.18 -7.25
N PRO A 23 39.67 -34.52 -6.24
CA PRO A 23 39.53 -33.92 -4.91
C PRO A 23 39.73 -32.40 -5.06
N ALA A 24 38.72 -31.62 -4.70
CA ALA A 24 38.79 -30.16 -4.68
C ALA A 24 39.96 -29.75 -3.79
N THR A 25 40.79 -28.86 -4.29
CA THR A 25 41.89 -28.30 -3.50
C THR A 25 41.36 -27.37 -2.43
N ALA A 26 42.10 -27.09 -1.35
CA ALA A 26 41.70 -26.12 -0.34
C ALA A 26 41.40 -24.73 -0.98
N GLN A 27 42.13 -24.37 -2.06
CA GLN A 27 41.89 -23.15 -2.82
C GLN A 27 40.55 -23.15 -3.56
N ASP A 28 40.09 -24.30 -4.08
CA ASP A 28 38.77 -24.42 -4.73
C ASP A 28 37.64 -24.31 -3.68
N ALA A 29 37.85 -24.87 -2.50
CA ALA A 29 36.91 -24.75 -1.39
C ALA A 29 36.78 -23.29 -0.89
N ASP A 30 37.91 -22.57 -0.74
CA ASP A 30 37.91 -21.16 -0.34
C ASP A 30 37.26 -20.26 -1.41
N ALA A 31 37.53 -20.54 -2.69
CA ALA A 31 36.89 -19.81 -3.80
C ALA A 31 35.38 -20.05 -3.84
N LEU A 32 34.91 -21.28 -3.64
CA LEU A 32 33.50 -21.61 -3.58
C LEU A 32 32.81 -20.92 -2.38
N HIS A 33 33.46 -20.91 -1.21
CA HIS A 33 32.97 -20.23 -0.02
C HIS A 33 32.82 -18.72 -0.24
N LEU A 34 33.78 -18.08 -0.89
CA LEU A 34 33.78 -16.67 -1.25
C LEU A 34 32.62 -16.35 -2.24
N HIS A 35 32.42 -17.19 -3.25
CA HIS A 35 31.33 -17.03 -4.23
C HIS A 35 29.96 -17.18 -3.56
N THR A 36 29.81 -18.13 -2.65
CA THR A 36 28.57 -18.31 -1.88
C THR A 36 28.27 -17.08 -1.03
N ALA A 37 29.25 -16.57 -0.28
CA ALA A 37 29.11 -15.37 0.55
C ALA A 37 28.74 -14.11 -0.28
N MET A 38 29.31 -13.96 -1.49
CA MET A 38 28.92 -12.88 -2.41
C MET A 38 27.47 -13.00 -2.86
N ALA A 39 27.03 -14.21 -3.23
CA ALA A 39 25.65 -14.47 -3.65
C ALA A 39 24.64 -14.22 -2.53
N GLU A 40 24.97 -14.63 -1.31
CA GLU A 40 24.17 -14.37 -0.09
C GLU A 40 24.05 -12.87 0.21
N ALA A 41 25.15 -12.11 0.12
CA ALA A 41 25.12 -10.66 0.31
C ALA A 41 24.20 -9.96 -0.70
N CYS A 42 24.27 -10.36 -1.99
CA CYS A 42 23.38 -9.85 -3.02
C CYS A 42 21.90 -10.20 -2.71
N GLN A 43 21.65 -11.42 -2.26
CA GLN A 43 20.28 -11.85 -1.89
C GLN A 43 19.76 -11.06 -0.70
N GLN A 44 20.54 -10.87 0.35
CA GLN A 44 20.17 -10.06 1.52
C GLN A 44 19.84 -8.62 1.13
N ALA A 45 20.65 -7.99 0.28
CA ALA A 45 20.38 -6.64 -0.21
C ALA A 45 19.08 -6.55 -1.00
N CYS A 46 18.79 -7.53 -1.88
CA CYS A 46 17.55 -7.59 -2.63
C CYS A 46 16.33 -7.82 -1.72
N GLN A 47 16.43 -8.70 -0.73
CA GLN A 47 15.36 -8.95 0.24
C GLN A 47 15.03 -7.73 1.09
N ALA A 48 15.95 -6.78 1.25
CA ALA A 48 15.73 -5.56 1.99
C ALA A 48 14.81 -4.55 1.28
N ILE A 49 14.59 -4.70 -0.03
CA ILE A 49 13.76 -3.78 -0.83
C ILE A 49 12.28 -4.15 -0.73
N ALA A 50 11.46 -3.20 -0.31
CA ALA A 50 10.01 -3.37 -0.27
C ALA A 50 9.40 -3.26 -1.68
N PRO A 51 8.40 -4.10 -2.03
CA PRO A 51 7.72 -4.01 -3.32
C PRO A 51 6.81 -2.78 -3.42
N ALA A 52 6.67 -2.26 -4.65
CA ALA A 52 5.69 -1.24 -5.01
C ALA A 52 4.71 -1.79 -6.07
N TRP A 53 3.43 -1.76 -5.77
CA TRP A 53 2.38 -2.25 -6.66
C TRP A 53 2.15 -1.32 -7.85
N PRO A 54 1.76 -1.85 -9.02
CA PRO A 54 1.43 -1.05 -10.21
C PRO A 54 0.20 -0.16 -9.99
N LEU A 55 0.07 0.87 -10.81
CA LEU A 55 -0.93 1.93 -10.65
C LEU A 55 -2.38 1.45 -10.67
N ASP A 56 -2.68 0.39 -11.41
CA ASP A 56 -4.04 -0.17 -11.54
C ASP A 56 -4.51 -0.96 -10.30
N ARG A 57 -3.58 -1.30 -9.41
CA ARG A 57 -3.80 -2.07 -8.19
C ARG A 57 -2.93 -1.60 -7.03
N ALA A 58 -2.61 -0.31 -7.01
CA ALA A 58 -1.75 0.27 -6.01
C ALA A 58 -2.34 0.13 -4.61
N ILE A 59 -1.54 -0.38 -3.68
CA ILE A 59 -1.84 -0.45 -2.26
C ILE A 59 -0.74 0.23 -1.46
N ALA A 60 -1.08 0.67 -0.27
CA ALA A 60 -0.10 1.18 0.69
C ALA A 60 0.72 0.02 1.28
N VAL A 61 2.04 0.21 1.35
CA VAL A 61 2.98 -0.78 1.90
C VAL A 61 3.97 -0.08 2.82
N ASN A 62 4.37 -0.72 3.91
CA ASN A 62 5.48 -0.23 4.71
C ASN A 62 6.79 -0.33 3.88
N PRO A 63 7.42 0.79 3.51
CA PRO A 63 8.66 0.74 2.72
C PRO A 63 9.84 0.10 3.47
N HIS A 64 9.68 -0.18 4.77
CA HIS A 64 10.67 -0.86 5.61
C HIS A 64 10.23 -2.28 6.02
N TRP A 65 9.25 -2.88 5.34
CA TRP A 65 8.62 -4.12 5.77
C TRP A 65 9.58 -5.29 6.01
N ALA A 66 10.61 -5.42 5.18
CA ALA A 66 11.61 -6.49 5.32
C ALA A 66 12.56 -6.29 6.52
N ARG A 67 12.49 -5.13 7.19
CA ARG A 67 13.35 -4.75 8.31
C ARG A 67 12.62 -4.71 9.65
N THR A 68 11.36 -5.13 9.68
CA THR A 68 10.54 -5.09 10.91
C THR A 68 11.09 -5.98 12.05
N GLY A 69 11.99 -6.91 11.74
CA GLY A 69 12.74 -7.67 12.75
C GLY A 69 13.78 -6.85 13.53
N MET A 70 14.05 -5.59 13.12
CA MET A 70 14.95 -4.67 13.81
C MET A 70 14.15 -3.54 14.48
N PRO A 71 14.65 -2.97 15.58
CA PRO A 71 14.06 -1.76 16.18
C PRO A 71 14.01 -0.59 15.20
N VAL A 72 12.94 0.21 15.27
CA VAL A 72 12.70 1.34 14.35
C VAL A 72 13.91 2.28 14.30
N ARG A 73 14.53 2.63 15.42
CA ARG A 73 15.70 3.53 15.48
C ARG A 73 16.92 2.95 14.76
N GLN A 74 17.14 1.64 14.89
CA GLN A 74 18.23 0.97 14.16
C GLN A 74 17.98 1.01 12.65
N VAL A 75 16.72 0.78 12.20
CA VAL A 75 16.36 0.93 10.80
C VAL A 75 16.48 2.37 10.34
N ALA A 76 16.10 3.35 11.16
CA ALA A 76 16.27 4.77 10.85
C ALA A 76 17.74 5.14 10.63
N ALA A 77 18.65 4.64 11.47
CA ALA A 77 20.09 4.84 11.32
C ALA A 77 20.60 4.22 10.00
N ARG A 78 20.19 2.98 9.70
CA ARG A 78 20.54 2.33 8.42
C ARG A 78 20.06 3.12 7.21
N MET A 79 18.80 3.53 7.21
CA MET A 79 18.21 4.29 6.10
C MET A 79 18.89 5.64 5.90
N ALA A 80 19.21 6.33 6.99
CA ALA A 80 19.94 7.60 6.92
C ALA A 80 21.37 7.42 6.39
N VAL A 81 22.10 6.41 6.87
CA VAL A 81 23.50 6.16 6.52
C VAL A 81 23.65 5.58 5.11
N LEU A 82 22.79 4.65 4.71
CA LEU A 82 22.87 3.95 3.42
C LEU A 82 22.19 4.71 2.27
N GLY A 83 21.03 5.31 2.52
CA GLY A 83 20.22 5.96 1.49
C GLY A 83 19.97 7.45 1.67
N GLY A 84 20.39 8.04 2.78
CA GLY A 84 20.02 9.40 3.16
C GLY A 84 18.53 9.58 3.41
N ILE A 85 17.81 8.49 3.71
CA ILE A 85 16.36 8.45 3.89
C ILE A 85 16.01 8.80 5.34
N GLN A 86 15.05 9.69 5.53
CA GLN A 86 14.54 10.09 6.84
C GLN A 86 13.36 9.21 7.26
N VAL A 87 13.48 8.55 8.41
CA VAL A 87 12.42 7.71 8.99
C VAL A 87 11.62 8.46 10.06
N PHE A 88 12.27 9.33 10.83
CA PHE A 88 11.61 10.20 11.79
C PHE A 88 11.22 11.56 11.16
N PRO A 89 10.17 12.22 11.68
CA PRO A 89 9.80 13.57 11.23
C PRO A 89 10.96 14.55 11.32
N ALA A 90 11.03 15.46 10.37
CA ALA A 90 12.01 16.53 10.41
C ALA A 90 11.90 17.35 11.71
N ARG A 91 13.03 17.70 12.33
CA ARG A 91 13.08 18.48 13.59
C ARG A 91 12.28 19.77 13.51
N ALA A 92 12.21 20.41 12.34
CA ALA A 92 11.36 21.57 12.11
C ALA A 92 9.85 21.28 12.29
N GLN A 93 9.39 20.10 11.90
CA GLN A 93 7.98 19.67 12.12
C GLN A 93 7.74 19.42 13.61
N GLN A 94 8.68 18.77 14.30
CA GLN A 94 8.61 18.51 15.74
C GLN A 94 8.65 19.82 16.54
N LEU A 95 9.49 20.77 16.15
CA LEU A 95 9.52 22.12 16.74
C LEU A 95 8.17 22.84 16.56
N GLY A 96 7.56 22.75 15.37
CA GLY A 96 6.22 23.28 15.13
C GLY A 96 5.15 22.65 16.00
N ALA A 97 5.20 21.33 16.21
CA ALA A 97 4.27 20.61 17.10
C ALA A 97 4.47 21.01 18.58
N TRP A 98 5.73 21.18 19.03
CA TRP A 98 6.06 21.68 20.36
C TRP A 98 5.53 23.10 20.58
N GLN A 99 5.79 24.01 19.65
CA GLN A 99 5.35 25.42 19.72
C GLN A 99 3.82 25.55 19.67
N ALA A 100 3.15 24.67 18.96
CA ALA A 100 1.68 24.61 18.91
C ALA A 100 1.04 23.94 20.13
N GLY A 101 1.83 23.47 21.12
CA GLY A 101 1.35 22.80 22.32
C GLY A 101 0.80 21.39 22.09
N ARG A 102 1.08 20.79 20.94
CA ARG A 102 0.69 19.41 20.63
C ARG A 102 1.58 18.38 21.33
N ILE A 103 2.80 18.76 21.62
CA ILE A 103 3.71 18.08 22.53
C ILE A 103 3.82 18.97 23.76
N THR A 104 3.52 18.45 24.94
CA THR A 104 3.68 19.15 26.21
C THR A 104 4.99 18.75 26.90
N PRO A 105 5.50 19.53 27.88
CA PRO A 105 6.63 19.10 28.70
C PRO A 105 6.41 17.73 29.38
N ALA A 106 5.18 17.45 29.81
CA ALA A 106 4.82 16.16 30.41
C ALA A 106 4.95 15.00 29.42
N ASP A 107 4.55 15.22 28.16
CA ASP A 107 4.69 14.21 27.09
C ASP A 107 6.17 13.89 26.82
N LEU A 108 7.01 14.93 26.80
CA LEU A 108 8.46 14.77 26.61
C LEU A 108 9.11 14.02 27.77
N ASP A 109 8.77 14.41 29.03
CA ASP A 109 9.27 13.72 30.23
C ASP A 109 8.80 12.24 30.25
N GLN A 110 7.58 11.97 29.81
CA GLN A 110 7.06 10.61 29.72
C GLN A 110 7.78 9.80 28.62
N ALA A 111 8.07 10.39 27.47
CA ALA A 111 8.85 9.75 26.40
C ALA A 111 10.26 9.38 26.91
N LEU A 112 10.94 10.28 27.62
CA LEU A 112 12.24 10.01 28.23
C LEU A 112 12.20 8.86 29.23
N ARG A 113 11.13 8.76 30.04
CA ARG A 113 10.92 7.62 30.96
C ARG A 113 10.59 6.30 30.28
N GLN A 114 9.99 6.34 29.08
CA GLN A 114 9.59 5.14 28.35
C GLN A 114 10.71 4.52 27.50
N LEU A 115 11.75 5.27 27.18
CA LEU A 115 12.89 4.82 26.37
C LEU A 115 14.07 4.43 27.25
N PRO A 116 14.39 3.12 27.43
CA PRO A 116 15.49 2.68 28.29
C PRO A 116 16.85 3.25 27.88
N GLN A 117 17.09 3.44 26.57
CA GLN A 117 18.34 4.01 26.08
C GLN A 117 18.49 5.49 26.44
N ALA A 118 17.39 6.26 26.42
CA ALA A 118 17.41 7.65 26.87
C ALA A 118 17.74 7.78 28.36
N GLN A 119 17.19 6.86 29.18
CA GLN A 119 17.53 6.77 30.61
C GLN A 119 18.99 6.34 30.83
N ALA A 120 19.45 5.32 30.11
CA ALA A 120 20.84 4.84 30.24
C ALA A 120 21.88 5.88 29.84
N GLN A 121 21.58 6.73 28.88
CA GLN A 121 22.46 7.83 28.42
C GLN A 121 22.27 9.11 29.22
N GLY A 122 21.31 9.17 30.16
CA GLY A 122 20.99 10.36 30.94
C GLY A 122 20.50 11.52 30.08
N THR A 123 19.76 11.22 28.97
CA THR A 123 19.24 12.25 28.08
C THR A 123 18.21 13.12 28.81
N THR A 124 18.35 14.44 28.71
CA THR A 124 17.49 15.40 29.40
C THR A 124 16.54 16.12 28.44
N ALA A 125 15.41 16.63 28.96
CA ALA A 125 14.48 17.46 28.19
C ALA A 125 15.16 18.71 27.61
N GLN A 126 16.13 19.30 28.33
CA GLN A 126 16.91 20.44 27.84
C GLN A 126 17.74 20.06 26.61
N GLN A 127 18.48 18.95 26.64
CA GLN A 127 19.21 18.44 25.46
C GLN A 127 18.31 18.20 24.29
N CYS A 128 17.13 17.62 24.51
CA CYS A 128 16.13 17.37 23.45
C CYS A 128 15.64 18.68 22.81
N THR A 129 15.35 19.73 23.62
CA THR A 129 14.89 21.03 23.10
C THR A 129 16.00 21.80 22.37
N GLU A 130 17.23 21.75 22.85
CA GLU A 130 18.38 22.34 22.17
C GLU A 130 18.64 21.69 20.82
N ALA A 131 18.49 20.36 20.71
CA ALA A 131 18.70 19.62 19.50
C ALA A 131 17.68 19.93 18.40
N LEU A 132 16.46 20.38 18.72
CA LEU A 132 15.48 20.84 17.71
C LEU A 132 15.97 22.07 16.94
N GLN A 133 16.85 22.88 17.55
CA GLN A 133 17.38 24.12 16.96
C GLN A 133 18.73 23.90 16.29
N SER A 134 19.45 22.83 16.64
CA SER A 134 20.84 22.56 16.24
C SER A 134 20.97 21.12 15.72
N GLY A 135 20.57 20.85 14.52
CA GLY A 135 20.68 19.48 13.98
C GLY A 135 21.74 19.37 12.89
N ALA A 136 22.82 18.64 13.13
CA ALA A 136 23.65 18.16 12.02
C ALA A 136 22.98 16.94 11.36
N PRO A 137 22.88 16.88 10.01
CA PRO A 137 22.37 15.71 9.33
C PRO A 137 23.27 14.50 9.61
N VAL A 138 22.65 13.31 9.66
CA VAL A 138 23.41 12.04 9.77
C VAL A 138 24.29 11.88 8.54
N ALA A 139 25.58 11.55 8.75
CA ALA A 139 26.52 11.36 7.66
C ALA A 139 26.16 10.11 6.85
N GLN A 140 25.97 10.27 5.55
CA GLN A 140 25.74 9.18 4.60
C GLN A 140 27.08 8.55 4.17
N LEU A 141 27.13 7.21 4.05
CA LEU A 141 28.27 6.53 3.44
C LEU A 141 28.26 6.75 1.91
N PRO A 142 29.40 7.11 1.33
CA PRO A 142 29.46 7.41 -0.10
C PRO A 142 29.46 6.12 -0.94
N LEU A 143 28.89 6.18 -2.13
CA LEU A 143 29.03 5.15 -3.16
C LEU A 143 30.16 5.51 -4.15
N LEU A 144 30.60 4.54 -4.94
CA LEU A 144 31.69 4.75 -5.89
C LEU A 144 31.39 5.88 -6.88
N ILE A 145 30.17 5.96 -7.38
CA ILE A 145 29.73 7.04 -8.27
C ILE A 145 29.85 8.40 -7.57
N ASP A 146 29.47 8.50 -6.29
CA ASP A 146 29.48 9.77 -5.56
C ASP A 146 30.87 10.32 -5.37
N VAL A 147 31.84 9.45 -4.97
CA VAL A 147 33.22 9.89 -4.78
C VAL A 147 33.88 10.30 -6.09
N LEU A 148 33.50 9.66 -7.21
CA LEU A 148 33.97 10.02 -8.54
C LEU A 148 33.29 11.27 -9.10
N ASP A 149 32.02 11.51 -8.74
CA ASP A 149 31.25 12.68 -9.15
C ASP A 149 31.69 13.97 -8.41
N ASN A 150 32.23 13.84 -7.20
CA ASN A 150 32.73 14.94 -6.35
C ASN A 150 34.08 15.52 -6.83
N ASP A 151 34.57 15.19 -8.01
CA ASP A 151 35.78 15.79 -8.60
C ASP A 151 35.55 17.31 -8.80
N PRO A 152 36.34 18.18 -8.14
CA PRO A 152 36.19 19.64 -8.25
C PRO A 152 36.27 20.18 -9.68
N ARG A 153 36.93 19.42 -10.58
CA ARG A 153 37.05 19.78 -12.00
C ARG A 153 35.75 19.59 -12.76
N ARG A 154 34.76 18.95 -12.16
CA ARG A 154 33.47 18.60 -12.75
C ARG A 154 32.27 19.44 -12.30
N HIS A 155 32.43 20.35 -11.36
CA HIS A 155 31.35 21.11 -10.73
C HIS A 155 30.43 21.87 -11.69
N THR A 156 30.84 22.11 -12.94
CA THR A 156 30.03 22.76 -13.98
C THR A 156 29.38 21.76 -14.95
N ARG A 157 29.57 20.43 -14.76
CA ARG A 157 29.05 19.39 -15.64
C ARG A 157 27.84 18.70 -15.03
N LEU A 158 27.10 17.98 -15.88
CA LEU A 158 25.99 17.14 -15.43
C LEU A 158 26.47 16.10 -14.38
N SER A 159 25.71 15.94 -13.29
CA SER A 159 26.00 14.92 -12.29
C SER A 159 25.93 13.52 -12.91
N TRP A 160 26.96 12.71 -12.69
CA TRP A 160 26.99 11.32 -13.13
C TRP A 160 25.94 10.49 -12.43
N ARG A 161 25.66 10.74 -11.15
CA ARG A 161 24.56 10.09 -10.44
C ARG A 161 23.23 10.30 -11.17
N GLN A 162 22.91 11.54 -11.55
CA GLN A 162 21.66 11.85 -12.25
C GLN A 162 21.63 11.22 -13.66
N ALA A 163 22.72 11.34 -14.43
CA ALA A 163 22.80 10.77 -15.76
C ALA A 163 22.62 9.24 -15.76
N ILE A 164 23.27 8.55 -14.82
CA ILE A 164 23.17 7.09 -14.67
C ILE A 164 21.79 6.67 -14.21
N THR A 165 21.20 7.34 -13.19
CA THR A 165 19.83 7.07 -12.77
C THR A 165 18.86 7.23 -13.92
N HIS A 166 19.00 8.28 -14.72
CA HIS A 166 18.17 8.49 -15.91
C HIS A 166 18.35 7.37 -16.94
N GLN A 167 19.58 6.98 -17.25
CA GLN A 167 19.87 5.91 -18.22
C GLN A 167 19.28 4.56 -17.75
N VAL A 168 19.49 4.18 -16.49
CA VAL A 168 18.91 2.97 -15.92
C VAL A 168 17.38 3.01 -16.00
N SER A 169 16.79 4.16 -15.66
CA SER A 169 15.33 4.36 -15.74
C SER A 169 14.79 4.22 -17.16
N GLN A 170 15.46 4.79 -18.17
CA GLN A 170 15.03 4.65 -19.56
C GLN A 170 15.12 3.20 -20.03
N THR A 171 16.17 2.48 -19.64
CA THR A 171 16.31 1.04 -19.93
C THR A 171 15.18 0.23 -19.30
N CYS A 172 14.91 0.43 -18.01
CA CYS A 172 13.82 -0.25 -17.32
C CYS A 172 12.47 0.08 -17.94
N ALA A 173 12.20 1.38 -18.24
CA ALA A 173 10.94 1.81 -18.84
C ALA A 173 10.73 1.14 -20.22
N ALA A 174 11.76 1.02 -21.04
CA ALA A 174 11.68 0.33 -22.34
C ALA A 174 11.52 -1.19 -22.17
N TYR A 175 12.25 -1.80 -21.23
CA TYR A 175 12.22 -3.26 -21.01
C TYR A 175 10.88 -3.74 -20.44
N PHE A 176 10.31 -3.01 -19.47
CA PHE A 176 9.06 -3.40 -18.80
C PHE A 176 7.81 -2.84 -19.48
N ASP A 177 7.92 -2.08 -20.59
CA ASP A 177 6.78 -1.46 -21.26
C ASP A 177 5.63 -2.45 -21.54
N GLU A 178 4.42 -2.12 -21.12
CA GLU A 178 3.22 -2.93 -21.30
C GLU A 178 2.52 -2.59 -22.62
N HIS A 179 3.21 -2.75 -23.73
CA HIS A 179 2.70 -2.51 -25.09
C HIS A 179 2.21 -1.07 -25.34
N GLN A 180 2.85 -0.07 -24.72
CA GLN A 180 2.57 1.32 -25.03
C GLN A 180 3.33 1.78 -26.27
N ALA A 181 4.54 1.24 -26.49
CA ALA A 181 5.32 1.42 -27.70
C ALA A 181 5.09 0.28 -28.69
N ASP A 182 5.16 0.59 -30.00
CA ASP A 182 5.05 -0.41 -31.07
C ASP A 182 6.27 -1.35 -31.08
N TRP A 183 7.45 -0.81 -30.75
CA TRP A 183 8.68 -1.61 -30.61
C TRP A 183 8.77 -2.23 -29.21
N GLN A 184 9.11 -3.51 -29.14
CA GLN A 184 9.33 -4.24 -27.90
C GLN A 184 10.72 -4.87 -27.88
N PRO A 185 11.44 -4.82 -26.74
CA PRO A 185 12.74 -5.49 -26.61
C PRO A 185 12.57 -7.02 -26.55
N GLN A 186 13.67 -7.73 -26.91
CA GLN A 186 13.74 -9.17 -26.71
C GLN A 186 14.01 -9.48 -25.24
N ARG A 187 12.97 -9.78 -24.48
CA ARG A 187 13.03 -10.01 -23.03
C ARG A 187 13.63 -11.36 -22.63
N ALA A 188 13.77 -12.30 -23.56
CA ALA A 188 14.23 -13.66 -23.29
C ALA A 188 15.67 -13.75 -22.74
N GLN A 189 16.49 -12.73 -22.98
CA GLN A 189 17.87 -12.67 -22.49
C GLN A 189 18.01 -12.00 -21.11
N GLY A 190 16.95 -11.44 -20.56
CA GLY A 190 16.94 -10.73 -19.30
C GLY A 190 17.24 -9.22 -19.42
N LEU A 191 17.00 -8.52 -18.31
CA LEU A 191 17.17 -7.06 -18.20
C LEU A 191 18.64 -6.66 -18.30
N TYR A 192 19.55 -7.42 -17.64
CA TYR A 192 20.98 -7.12 -17.65
C TYR A 192 21.57 -7.23 -19.06
N ALA A 193 21.24 -8.28 -19.79
CA ALA A 193 21.74 -8.46 -21.17
C ALA A 193 21.19 -7.37 -22.09
N PHE A 194 19.91 -7.02 -21.98
CA PHE A 194 19.31 -5.92 -22.73
C PHE A 194 20.00 -4.57 -22.45
N TRP A 195 20.27 -4.26 -21.17
CA TRP A 195 20.98 -3.04 -20.77
C TRP A 195 22.39 -3.02 -21.35
N ARG A 196 23.14 -4.12 -21.20
CA ARG A 196 24.54 -4.23 -21.67
C ARG A 196 24.64 -4.03 -23.18
N ASP A 197 23.81 -4.73 -23.95
CA ASP A 197 23.76 -4.61 -25.41
C ASP A 197 23.38 -3.18 -25.85
N THR A 198 22.34 -2.60 -25.25
CA THR A 198 21.91 -1.24 -25.56
C THR A 198 23.02 -0.22 -25.26
N LEU A 199 23.60 -0.29 -24.05
CA LEU A 199 24.62 0.67 -23.61
C LEU A 199 25.94 0.56 -24.37
N GLN A 200 26.30 -0.65 -24.82
CA GLN A 200 27.49 -0.86 -25.63
C GLN A 200 27.44 -0.08 -26.95
N HIS A 201 26.26 0.09 -27.51
CA HIS A 201 26.02 0.76 -28.79
C HIS A 201 25.50 2.20 -28.64
N ASP A 202 25.21 2.66 -27.43
CA ASP A 202 24.76 4.04 -27.14
C ASP A 202 25.96 4.97 -26.97
N HIS A 203 26.29 5.72 -28.02
CA HIS A 203 27.33 6.72 -27.96
C HIS A 203 26.90 8.02 -27.27
N GLY A 204 25.60 8.26 -27.11
CA GLY A 204 25.07 9.52 -26.58
C GLY A 204 25.43 9.74 -25.14
N ILE A 205 25.25 8.73 -24.29
CA ILE A 205 25.58 8.84 -22.86
C ILE A 205 27.09 8.98 -22.61
N GLY A 206 27.94 8.27 -23.38
CA GLY A 206 29.39 8.39 -23.32
C GLY A 206 29.86 9.81 -23.62
N LEU A 207 29.31 10.43 -24.65
CA LEU A 207 29.59 11.83 -25.02
C LEU A 207 29.10 12.80 -23.92
N LEU A 208 27.87 12.60 -23.44
CA LEU A 208 27.24 13.45 -22.40
C LEU A 208 28.08 13.44 -21.10
N MET A 209 28.57 12.27 -20.71
CA MET A 209 29.34 12.08 -19.48
C MET A 209 30.86 12.37 -19.68
N GLY A 210 31.32 12.59 -20.91
CA GLY A 210 32.70 12.77 -21.22
C GLY A 210 33.54 11.49 -21.09
N LEU A 211 32.96 10.34 -21.44
CA LEU A 211 33.56 8.99 -21.35
C LEU A 211 33.57 8.33 -22.76
N PRO A 212 34.49 8.69 -23.64
CA PRO A 212 34.49 8.22 -25.04
C PRO A 212 34.65 6.68 -25.14
N ASP A 213 35.32 6.06 -24.22
CA ASP A 213 35.64 4.60 -24.23
C ASP A 213 34.54 3.76 -23.52
N LEU A 214 33.41 4.37 -23.12
CA LEU A 214 32.35 3.69 -22.36
C LEU A 214 31.84 2.43 -23.07
N GLY A 215 31.58 2.47 -24.39
CA GLY A 215 31.08 1.33 -25.14
C GLY A 215 32.06 0.12 -25.11
N ALA A 216 33.36 0.39 -25.21
CA ALA A 216 34.38 -0.65 -25.12
C ALA A 216 34.48 -1.27 -23.72
N ALA A 217 34.40 -0.42 -22.69
CA ALA A 217 34.38 -0.88 -21.30
C ALA A 217 33.14 -1.73 -20.99
N VAL A 218 31.95 -1.35 -21.49
CA VAL A 218 30.69 -2.14 -21.37
C VAL A 218 30.81 -3.49 -22.07
N GLY A 219 31.45 -3.52 -23.27
CA GLY A 219 31.72 -4.76 -24.02
C GLY A 219 32.60 -5.75 -23.26
N ALA A 220 33.47 -5.26 -22.37
CA ALA A 220 34.37 -6.08 -21.54
C ALA A 220 33.70 -6.62 -20.25
N LEU A 221 32.46 -6.19 -19.93
CA LEU A 221 31.72 -6.71 -18.78
C LEU A 221 31.35 -8.19 -18.94
N PRO A 222 31.26 -8.97 -17.87
CA PRO A 222 30.73 -10.33 -17.91
C PRO A 222 29.35 -10.38 -18.57
N GLU A 223 29.06 -11.47 -19.28
CA GLU A 223 27.79 -11.63 -20.00
C GLU A 223 26.61 -11.89 -19.08
N ARG A 224 26.84 -12.55 -17.94
CA ARG A 224 25.80 -12.90 -16.95
C ARG A 224 25.82 -11.95 -15.77
N ALA A 225 24.65 -11.64 -15.26
CA ALA A 225 24.46 -10.74 -14.11
C ALA A 225 25.24 -11.20 -12.87
N GLU A 226 25.19 -12.51 -12.55
CA GLU A 226 25.86 -13.06 -11.38
C GLU A 226 27.39 -13.00 -11.50
N ASP A 227 27.91 -13.12 -12.72
CA ASP A 227 29.34 -13.00 -12.97
C ASP A 227 29.80 -11.54 -12.84
N ALA A 228 28.94 -10.60 -13.30
CA ALA A 228 29.16 -9.17 -13.11
C ALA A 228 29.15 -8.75 -11.65
N GLU A 229 28.19 -9.26 -10.84
CA GLU A 229 28.15 -9.02 -9.40
C GLU A 229 29.44 -9.45 -8.71
N ARG A 230 29.93 -10.67 -9.00
CA ARG A 230 31.20 -11.20 -8.46
C ARG A 230 32.41 -10.37 -8.90
N TRP A 231 32.47 -10.05 -10.19
CA TRP A 231 33.54 -9.24 -10.74
C TRP A 231 33.63 -7.86 -10.09
N VAL A 232 32.46 -7.19 -9.88
CA VAL A 232 32.40 -5.88 -9.20
C VAL A 232 32.82 -5.98 -7.73
N LEU A 233 32.28 -6.96 -6.97
CA LEU A 233 32.63 -7.11 -5.55
C LEU A 233 34.13 -7.39 -5.32
N GLN A 234 34.75 -8.20 -6.20
CA GLN A 234 36.19 -8.42 -6.17
C GLN A 234 36.97 -7.13 -6.45
N ARG A 235 36.55 -6.34 -7.45
CA ARG A 235 37.17 -5.05 -7.80
C ARG A 235 37.04 -4.01 -6.68
N LEU A 236 35.89 -3.96 -5.99
CA LEU A 236 35.67 -3.03 -4.89
C LEU A 236 36.60 -3.30 -3.70
N GLY A 237 36.99 -4.55 -3.46
CA GLY A 237 37.89 -4.92 -2.37
C GLY A 237 37.41 -4.50 -0.99
N LEU A 238 36.09 -4.47 -0.80
CA LEU A 238 35.45 -4.14 0.49
C LEU A 238 35.45 -5.38 1.39
N PRO A 239 35.51 -5.23 2.73
CA PRO A 239 35.40 -6.34 3.68
C PRO A 239 34.02 -7.05 3.55
N GLN A 240 34.01 -8.37 3.65
CA GLN A 240 32.80 -9.18 3.56
C GLN A 240 31.64 -8.70 4.45
N PRO A 241 31.84 -8.32 5.74
CA PRO A 241 30.75 -7.89 6.61
C PRO A 241 29.96 -6.66 6.14
N VAL A 242 30.50 -5.87 5.21
CA VAL A 242 29.81 -4.66 4.70
C VAL A 242 29.24 -4.84 3.29
N TRP A 243 29.36 -6.01 2.69
CA TRP A 243 28.86 -6.22 1.31
C TRP A 243 27.37 -5.99 1.19
N ALA A 244 26.56 -6.63 2.02
CA ALA A 244 25.10 -6.49 1.96
C ALA A 244 24.66 -5.01 2.14
N ASP A 245 25.31 -4.28 3.05
CA ASP A 245 25.01 -2.86 3.29
C ASP A 245 25.38 -1.99 2.07
N TYR A 246 26.54 -2.26 1.44
CA TYR A 246 26.94 -1.54 0.23
C TYR A 246 25.98 -1.81 -0.93
N LEU A 247 25.59 -3.07 -1.12
CA LEU A 247 24.68 -3.50 -2.18
C LEU A 247 23.27 -2.90 -1.98
N GLU A 248 22.78 -2.87 -0.74
CA GLU A 248 21.54 -2.20 -0.38
C GLU A 248 21.61 -0.70 -0.68
N ALA A 249 22.70 -0.03 -0.31
CA ALA A 249 22.90 1.39 -0.59
C ALA A 249 22.90 1.68 -2.10
N VAL A 250 23.43 0.76 -2.92
CA VAL A 250 23.41 0.84 -4.38
C VAL A 250 21.98 0.74 -4.92
N LEU A 251 21.16 -0.21 -4.45
CA LEU A 251 19.74 -0.36 -4.85
C LEU A 251 18.90 0.86 -4.43
N LEU A 252 19.16 1.43 -3.26
CA LEU A 252 18.45 2.63 -2.80
C LEU A 252 18.66 3.86 -3.72
N THR A 253 19.65 3.86 -4.61
CA THR A 253 19.83 4.93 -5.60
C THR A 253 18.86 4.85 -6.79
N VAL A 254 18.23 3.70 -6.97
CA VAL A 254 17.19 3.42 -7.98
C VAL A 254 16.02 2.69 -7.31
N ASN A 255 15.65 3.16 -6.12
CA ASN A 255 14.70 2.49 -5.21
C ASN A 255 13.33 2.26 -5.86
N GLY A 256 12.88 3.16 -6.71
CA GLY A 256 11.59 3.02 -7.39
C GLY A 256 11.59 1.82 -8.34
N TRP A 257 12.59 1.67 -9.18
CA TRP A 257 12.73 0.50 -10.06
C TRP A 257 13.06 -0.77 -9.28
N ALA A 258 13.86 -0.66 -8.21
CA ALA A 258 14.11 -1.80 -7.32
C ALA A 258 12.81 -2.30 -6.67
N SER A 259 11.95 -1.39 -6.23
CA SER A 259 10.63 -1.73 -5.66
C SER A 259 9.68 -2.35 -6.69
N TRP A 260 9.72 -1.92 -7.95
CA TRP A 260 9.00 -2.56 -9.05
C TRP A 260 9.49 -4.01 -9.27
N CYS A 261 10.80 -4.22 -9.37
CA CYS A 261 11.37 -5.57 -9.53
C CYS A 261 11.08 -6.45 -8.29
N ALA A 262 11.09 -5.88 -7.09
CA ALA A 262 10.70 -6.58 -5.87
C ALA A 262 9.21 -7.02 -5.91
N TYR A 263 8.31 -6.20 -6.50
CA TYR A 263 6.91 -6.57 -6.73
C TYR A 263 6.80 -7.77 -7.70
N LEU A 264 7.57 -7.79 -8.78
CA LEU A 264 7.60 -8.94 -9.71
C LEU A 264 8.05 -10.21 -8.99
N GLY A 265 9.09 -10.11 -8.14
CA GLY A 265 9.55 -11.19 -7.28
C GLY A 265 8.48 -11.67 -6.29
N TRP A 266 7.77 -10.73 -5.65
CA TRP A 266 6.64 -11.04 -4.76
C TRP A 266 5.53 -11.79 -5.49
N GLN A 267 5.11 -11.29 -6.65
CA GLN A 267 4.06 -11.90 -7.45
C GLN A 267 4.47 -13.32 -7.93
N ALA A 268 5.70 -13.49 -8.39
CA ALA A 268 6.22 -14.79 -8.79
C ALA A 268 6.24 -15.78 -7.59
N GLY A 269 6.64 -15.30 -6.42
CA GLY A 269 6.65 -16.11 -5.18
C GLY A 269 5.27 -16.62 -4.77
N LEU A 270 4.21 -15.83 -4.95
CA LEU A 270 2.83 -16.28 -4.71
C LEU A 270 2.41 -17.44 -5.64
N GLU A 271 3.07 -17.56 -6.79
CA GLU A 271 2.84 -18.63 -7.77
C GLU A 271 3.89 -19.76 -7.68
N GLY A 272 4.76 -19.76 -6.65
CA GLY A 272 5.84 -20.73 -6.46
C GLY A 272 6.98 -20.60 -7.50
N ARG A 273 7.11 -19.44 -8.13
CA ARG A 273 8.17 -19.13 -9.13
C ARG A 273 9.18 -18.14 -8.56
N THR A 274 10.32 -18.00 -9.24
CA THR A 274 11.34 -16.98 -8.94
C THR A 274 11.43 -15.94 -10.05
N ASP A 275 11.78 -14.71 -9.70
CA ASP A 275 12.00 -13.61 -10.65
C ASP A 275 13.43 -13.06 -10.52
N PRO A 276 14.20 -12.93 -11.59
CA PRO A 276 15.61 -12.51 -11.54
C PRO A 276 15.82 -11.01 -11.61
N HIS A 277 14.80 -10.22 -11.97
CA HIS A 277 14.97 -8.83 -12.41
C HIS A 277 15.59 -7.91 -11.35
N LEU A 278 15.31 -8.14 -10.06
CA LEU A 278 15.92 -7.33 -8.99
C LEU A 278 17.43 -7.57 -8.88
N ARG A 279 17.89 -8.82 -9.06
CA ARG A 279 19.32 -9.17 -9.11
C ARG A 279 19.97 -8.58 -10.36
N GLU A 280 19.31 -8.66 -11.49
CA GLU A 280 19.81 -8.07 -12.74
C GLU A 280 19.92 -6.54 -12.64
N LEU A 281 18.95 -5.86 -12.01
CA LEU A 281 19.01 -4.42 -11.75
C LEU A 281 20.17 -4.06 -10.80
N LEU A 282 20.42 -4.88 -9.76
CA LEU A 282 21.56 -4.72 -8.88
C LEU A 282 22.89 -4.82 -9.67
N ALA A 283 23.04 -5.84 -10.53
CA ALA A 283 24.21 -6.02 -11.37
C ALA A 283 24.45 -4.81 -12.30
N ILE A 284 23.41 -4.30 -12.94
CA ILE A 284 23.45 -3.08 -13.77
C ILE A 284 23.99 -1.90 -12.97
N ARG A 285 23.41 -1.67 -11.80
CA ARG A 285 23.74 -0.48 -11.01
C ARG A 285 25.13 -0.56 -10.39
N LEU A 286 25.59 -1.77 -10.02
CA LEU A 286 26.95 -2.05 -9.57
C LEU A 286 27.98 -1.84 -10.68
N ALA A 287 27.71 -2.38 -11.88
CA ALA A 287 28.62 -2.28 -13.03
C ALA A 287 28.93 -0.82 -13.37
N TRP A 288 27.95 0.09 -13.30
CA TRP A 288 28.15 1.52 -13.56
C TRP A 288 29.27 2.14 -12.70
N GLY A 289 29.38 1.78 -11.41
CA GLY A 289 30.42 2.32 -10.54
C GLY A 289 31.84 1.94 -11.03
N VAL A 290 32.02 0.67 -11.39
CA VAL A 290 33.31 0.17 -11.84
C VAL A 290 33.64 0.65 -13.27
N LEU A 291 32.64 0.73 -14.17
CA LEU A 291 32.80 1.32 -15.49
C LEU A 291 33.36 2.76 -15.42
N LEU A 292 32.83 3.58 -14.52
CA LEU A 292 33.36 4.94 -14.32
C LEU A 292 34.81 4.95 -13.86
N LEU A 293 35.14 4.07 -12.90
CA LEU A 293 36.51 3.95 -12.38
C LEU A 293 37.50 3.51 -13.46
N GLU A 294 37.10 2.56 -14.32
CA GLU A 294 37.94 2.06 -15.41
C GLU A 294 38.09 3.09 -16.52
N CYS A 295 37.02 3.75 -16.95
CA CYS A 295 37.06 4.78 -17.98
C CYS A 295 37.92 6.00 -17.57
N LYS A 296 37.97 6.28 -16.26
CA LYS A 296 38.64 7.48 -15.77
C LYS A 296 40.03 7.28 -15.18
N ASN A 297 40.37 6.15 -14.75
CA ASN A 297 41.62 5.60 -14.18
C ASN A 297 42.77 6.61 -13.92
N ASP A 298 42.50 7.84 -13.51
CA ASP A 298 43.47 8.87 -13.12
C ASP A 298 43.79 8.81 -11.61
N ALA A 299 44.85 9.49 -11.20
CA ALA A 299 45.30 9.50 -9.81
C ALA A 299 44.22 10.03 -8.84
N ALA A 300 43.40 11.01 -9.27
CA ALA A 300 42.34 11.55 -8.45
C ALA A 300 41.21 10.53 -8.24
N SER A 301 40.85 9.77 -9.29
CA SER A 301 39.82 8.69 -9.19
C SER A 301 40.33 7.55 -8.30
N GLN A 302 41.61 7.18 -8.37
CA GLN A 302 42.18 6.16 -7.48
C GLN A 302 42.22 6.64 -6.02
N GLN A 303 42.51 7.92 -5.76
CA GLN A 303 42.43 8.51 -4.42
C GLN A 303 41.03 8.56 -3.89
N ALA A 304 40.02 8.90 -4.72
CA ALA A 304 38.60 8.89 -4.37
C ALA A 304 38.13 7.47 -4.02
N PHE A 305 38.56 6.47 -4.80
CA PHE A 305 38.30 5.07 -4.54
C PHE A 305 38.90 4.57 -3.21
N ALA A 306 40.16 4.91 -2.92
CA ALA A 306 40.76 4.60 -1.62
C ALA A 306 40.04 5.26 -0.45
N THR A 307 39.44 6.45 -0.64
CA THR A 307 38.61 7.10 0.34
C THR A 307 37.31 6.38 0.60
N LEU A 308 36.63 5.90 -0.48
CA LEU A 308 35.46 5.02 -0.38
C LEU A 308 35.78 3.78 0.47
N GLN A 309 36.84 3.06 0.15
CA GLN A 309 37.24 1.84 0.87
C GLN A 309 37.48 2.09 2.36
N ARG A 310 38.09 3.24 2.73
CA ARG A 310 38.27 3.62 4.13
C ARG A 310 36.95 3.91 4.83
N ALA A 311 36.03 4.62 4.15
CA ALA A 311 34.71 4.94 4.72
C ALA A 311 33.91 3.65 5.02
N TRP A 312 33.90 2.69 4.09
CA TRP A 312 33.17 1.43 4.26
C TRP A 312 33.80 0.46 5.27
N ARG A 313 35.12 0.52 5.49
CA ARG A 313 35.73 -0.19 6.61
C ARG A 313 35.27 0.33 7.96
N GLY A 314 34.89 1.60 8.04
CA GLY A 314 34.31 2.23 9.24
C GLY A 314 32.78 2.22 9.29
N ALA A 315 32.10 1.50 8.40
CA ALA A 315 30.63 1.51 8.31
C ALA A 315 29.94 1.08 9.62
N PRO A 316 30.35 0.02 10.35
CA PRO A 316 29.70 -0.36 11.60
C PRO A 316 29.72 0.77 12.65
N GLN A 317 30.84 1.50 12.79
CA GLN A 317 30.96 2.61 13.71
C GLN A 317 30.12 3.82 13.27
N THR A 318 29.97 4.01 11.95
CA THR A 318 29.12 5.08 11.40
C THR A 318 27.65 4.79 11.67
N LEU A 319 27.19 3.53 11.48
CA LEU A 319 25.85 3.09 11.80
C LEU A 319 25.54 3.26 13.30
N GLN A 320 26.46 2.85 14.19
CA GLN A 320 26.26 2.99 15.64
C GLN A 320 26.15 4.47 16.04
N ARG A 321 27.04 5.34 15.54
CA ARG A 321 26.96 6.80 15.83
C ARG A 321 25.67 7.41 15.30
N ALA A 322 25.17 6.94 14.15
CA ALA A 322 23.89 7.40 13.63
C ALA A 322 22.72 6.95 14.53
N GLU A 323 22.75 5.72 15.00
CA GLU A 323 21.75 5.19 15.93
C GLU A 323 21.73 5.97 17.24
N ASP A 324 22.89 6.28 17.81
CA ASP A 324 23.01 7.10 19.02
C ASP A 324 22.49 8.53 18.79
N ALA A 325 22.81 9.14 17.65
CA ALA A 325 22.37 10.50 17.31
C ALA A 325 20.85 10.61 17.07
N LEU A 326 20.22 9.55 16.57
CA LEU A 326 18.77 9.51 16.31
C LEU A 326 17.92 9.19 17.55
N LEU A 327 18.53 8.93 18.71
CA LEU A 327 17.80 8.72 19.95
C LEU A 327 16.91 9.93 20.30
N ILE A 328 17.40 11.14 20.10
CA ILE A 328 16.63 12.36 20.36
C ILE A 328 15.44 12.49 19.42
N ASP A 329 15.59 12.10 18.15
CA ASP A 329 14.49 12.13 17.19
C ASP A 329 13.42 11.08 17.54
N GLU A 330 13.82 9.91 18.06
CA GLU A 330 12.91 8.90 18.60
C GLU A 330 12.17 9.39 19.85
N VAL A 331 12.85 10.13 20.76
CA VAL A 331 12.20 10.73 21.94
C VAL A 331 11.11 11.72 21.49
N TRP A 332 11.39 12.58 20.54
CA TRP A 332 10.40 13.54 20.02
C TRP A 332 9.25 12.85 19.29
N GLN A 333 9.53 11.81 18.52
CA GLN A 333 8.50 10.97 17.89
C GLN A 333 7.57 10.39 18.95
N LEU A 334 8.13 9.78 19.99
CA LEU A 334 7.34 9.18 21.06
C LEU A 334 6.55 10.24 21.85
N ALA A 335 7.13 11.41 22.10
CA ALA A 335 6.42 12.50 22.78
C ALA A 335 5.19 12.98 21.99
N LEU A 336 5.31 13.09 20.65
CA LEU A 336 4.19 13.42 19.77
C LEU A 336 3.09 12.34 19.83
N GLU A 337 3.48 11.07 19.82
CA GLU A 337 2.57 9.92 19.93
C GLU A 337 1.85 9.87 21.28
N ILE A 338 2.55 10.16 22.38
CA ILE A 338 1.98 10.27 23.75
C ILE A 338 0.91 11.38 23.77
N GLY A 339 1.18 12.54 23.15
CA GLY A 339 0.19 13.60 23.03
C GLY A 339 -1.12 13.16 22.37
N TYR A 340 -1.02 12.42 21.26
CA TYR A 340 -2.18 11.82 20.58
C TYR A 340 -2.85 10.73 21.42
N GLN A 341 -2.06 9.84 22.04
CA GLN A 341 -2.56 8.73 22.87
C GLN A 341 -3.33 9.24 24.09
N ARG A 342 -2.90 10.33 24.69
CA ARG A 342 -3.63 11.03 25.76
C ARG A 342 -5.04 11.46 25.31
N GLU A 343 -5.15 12.10 24.14
CA GLU A 343 -6.45 12.48 23.58
C GLU A 343 -7.31 11.26 23.29
N LEU A 344 -6.73 10.20 22.75
CA LEU A 344 -7.44 8.96 22.44
C LEU A 344 -8.01 8.32 23.70
N VAL A 345 -7.22 8.22 24.78
CA VAL A 345 -7.64 7.70 26.08
C VAL A 345 -8.80 8.52 26.64
N GLN A 346 -8.68 9.85 26.65
CA GLN A 346 -9.72 10.74 27.15
C GLN A 346 -11.05 10.54 26.40
N ARG A 347 -11.00 10.34 25.08
CA ARG A 347 -12.19 10.10 24.24
C ARG A 347 -12.81 8.74 24.49
N LEU A 348 -12.00 7.70 24.69
CA LEU A 348 -12.46 6.31 24.87
C LEU A 348 -12.82 5.96 26.33
N ALA A 349 -12.34 6.75 27.32
CA ALA A 349 -12.62 6.52 28.73
C ALA A 349 -14.09 6.81 29.12
N TYR A 350 -14.78 7.63 28.34
CA TYR A 350 -16.18 7.99 28.58
C TYR A 350 -17.05 7.34 27.51
N PRO A 351 -17.79 6.25 27.82
CA PRO A 351 -18.75 5.70 26.87
C PRO A 351 -19.84 6.73 26.60
N ALA A 352 -19.90 7.21 25.38
CA ALA A 352 -20.78 8.32 25.00
C ALA A 352 -22.29 7.96 25.08
N HIS A 353 -22.66 6.70 24.87
CA HIS A 353 -24.04 6.25 24.86
C HIS A 353 -24.20 4.80 25.30
N PRO A 354 -25.27 4.47 26.05
CA PRO A 354 -25.64 3.08 26.29
C PRO A 354 -25.93 2.37 24.96
N GLY A 355 -25.59 1.10 24.86
CA GLY A 355 -25.91 0.28 23.69
C GLY A 355 -27.42 0.27 23.42
N VAL A 356 -27.83 0.26 22.15
CA VAL A 356 -29.24 0.06 21.77
C VAL A 356 -29.57 -1.41 22.00
N PRO A 357 -30.70 -1.72 22.64
CA PRO A 357 -31.13 -3.10 22.79
C PRO A 357 -31.21 -3.82 21.45
N GLN A 358 -30.72 -5.06 21.40
CA GLN A 358 -30.58 -5.82 20.14
C GLN A 358 -31.93 -5.97 19.39
N HIS A 359 -33.04 -6.07 20.12
CA HIS A 359 -34.37 -6.20 19.52
C HIS A 359 -34.91 -4.92 18.86
N GLU A 360 -34.28 -3.78 19.08
CA GLU A 360 -34.58 -2.50 18.44
C GLU A 360 -33.76 -2.25 17.16
N ILE A 361 -32.82 -3.16 16.83
CA ILE A 361 -31.97 -3.02 15.63
C ILE A 361 -32.74 -3.49 14.40
N GLU A 362 -33.07 -2.55 13.52
CA GLU A 362 -33.78 -2.78 12.26
C GLU A 362 -32.84 -2.99 11.08
N VAL A 363 -31.65 -2.38 11.15
CA VAL A 363 -30.61 -2.47 10.12
C VAL A 363 -29.24 -2.72 10.74
N GLN A 364 -28.53 -3.70 10.20
CA GLN A 364 -27.10 -3.88 10.45
C GLN A 364 -26.31 -3.47 9.21
N ALA A 365 -25.19 -2.77 9.38
CA ALA A 365 -24.39 -2.30 8.25
C ALA A 365 -22.90 -2.59 8.50
N ALA A 366 -22.36 -3.60 7.77
CA ALA A 366 -20.96 -3.96 7.83
C ALA A 366 -20.15 -3.08 6.87
N PHE A 367 -19.32 -2.21 7.42
CA PHE A 367 -18.44 -1.30 6.70
C PHE A 367 -17.01 -1.83 6.67
N CYS A 368 -16.24 -1.47 5.63
CA CYS A 368 -14.81 -1.62 5.69
C CYS A 368 -14.23 -0.87 6.90
N ILE A 369 -13.17 -1.44 7.50
CA ILE A 369 -12.46 -0.85 8.67
C ILE A 369 -11.78 0.49 8.37
N ASP A 370 -11.72 0.91 7.12
CA ASP A 370 -11.07 2.14 6.65
C ASP A 370 -11.47 3.37 7.49
N VAL A 371 -10.48 4.20 7.83
CA VAL A 371 -10.69 5.38 8.69
C VAL A 371 -11.75 6.35 8.16
N ARG A 372 -11.98 6.37 6.84
CA ARG A 372 -13.00 7.21 6.19
C ARG A 372 -14.43 6.74 6.47
N SER A 373 -14.60 5.47 6.89
CA SER A 373 -15.91 4.96 7.28
C SER A 373 -16.33 5.40 8.69
N GLU A 374 -15.39 5.70 9.59
CA GLU A 374 -15.68 6.09 10.98
C GLU A 374 -16.67 7.26 11.07
N PRO A 375 -16.46 8.42 10.40
CA PRO A 375 -17.39 9.53 10.48
C PRO A 375 -18.79 9.17 9.98
N LEU A 376 -18.89 8.37 8.90
CA LEU A 376 -20.16 7.98 8.33
C LEU A 376 -20.92 6.99 9.23
N ARG A 377 -20.22 6.00 9.80
CA ARG A 377 -20.78 5.05 10.77
C ARG A 377 -21.35 5.81 11.98
N ARG A 378 -20.56 6.73 12.55
CA ARG A 378 -20.98 7.57 13.69
C ARG A 378 -22.18 8.45 13.35
N ALA A 379 -22.19 9.08 12.17
CA ALA A 379 -23.30 9.91 11.71
C ALA A 379 -24.59 9.09 11.50
N LEU A 380 -24.50 7.90 10.91
CA LEU A 380 -25.64 6.99 10.72
C LEU A 380 -26.28 6.60 12.04
N GLU A 381 -25.47 6.18 13.01
CA GLU A 381 -25.95 5.78 14.35
C GLU A 381 -26.51 6.96 15.16
N ALA A 382 -26.05 8.19 14.90
CA ALA A 382 -26.56 9.40 15.51
C ALA A 382 -27.89 9.85 14.89
N VAL A 383 -28.06 9.69 13.57
CA VAL A 383 -29.29 10.05 12.84
C VAL A 383 -30.41 9.06 13.13
N TRP A 384 -30.05 7.78 13.24
CA TRP A 384 -31.07 6.74 13.46
C TRP A 384 -30.59 5.64 14.42
N PRO A 385 -31.11 5.60 15.66
CA PRO A 385 -30.68 4.61 16.67
C PRO A 385 -30.94 3.15 16.27
N GLY A 386 -31.92 2.87 15.41
CA GLY A 386 -32.24 1.53 14.90
C GLY A 386 -31.19 0.92 13.94
N ILE A 387 -30.10 1.64 13.65
CA ILE A 387 -28.98 1.10 12.89
C ILE A 387 -27.81 0.71 13.79
N GLN A 388 -27.28 -0.48 13.57
CA GLN A 388 -26.02 -0.95 14.14
C GLN A 388 -24.96 -1.01 13.02
N THR A 389 -23.82 -0.33 13.20
CA THR A 389 -22.72 -0.45 12.28
C THR A 389 -21.66 -1.42 12.80
N LEU A 390 -21.09 -2.19 11.90
CA LEU A 390 -20.04 -3.17 12.15
C LEU A 390 -18.80 -2.81 11.30
N GLY A 391 -17.60 -3.04 11.80
CA GLY A 391 -16.36 -2.88 11.04
C GLY A 391 -15.81 -4.24 10.65
N PHE A 392 -15.54 -4.45 9.37
CA PHE A 392 -14.93 -5.66 8.86
C PHE A 392 -14.03 -5.34 7.67
N ALA A 393 -12.97 -6.14 7.43
CA ALA A 393 -12.09 -5.90 6.31
C ALA A 393 -12.85 -5.91 4.96
N GLY A 394 -12.64 -4.91 4.10
CA GLY A 394 -13.49 -4.59 2.95
C GLY A 394 -13.56 -5.65 1.84
N PHE A 395 -12.70 -6.68 1.87
CA PHE A 395 -12.83 -7.86 1.01
C PHE A 395 -13.84 -8.88 1.53
N PHE A 396 -14.43 -8.64 2.71
CA PHE A 396 -15.45 -9.47 3.37
C PHE A 396 -15.05 -10.95 3.51
N GLY A 397 -13.77 -11.25 3.74
CA GLY A 397 -13.27 -12.62 3.89
C GLY A 397 -13.27 -13.45 2.60
N LEU A 398 -13.51 -12.83 1.44
CA LEU A 398 -13.55 -13.48 0.13
C LEU A 398 -12.25 -13.22 -0.65
N PRO A 399 -11.28 -14.17 -0.69
CA PRO A 399 -10.05 -14.02 -1.45
C PRO A 399 -10.29 -14.26 -2.95
N VAL A 400 -10.81 -13.25 -3.63
CA VAL A 400 -11.32 -13.32 -5.01
C VAL A 400 -10.25 -12.97 -6.03
N ALA A 401 -10.21 -13.74 -7.14
CA ALA A 401 -9.71 -13.30 -8.43
C ALA A 401 -10.91 -12.97 -9.32
N TYR A 402 -10.98 -11.71 -9.78
CA TYR A 402 -12.12 -11.23 -10.55
C TYR A 402 -11.77 -11.00 -12.01
N THR A 403 -12.69 -11.42 -12.90
CA THR A 403 -12.58 -11.19 -14.34
C THR A 403 -13.86 -10.51 -14.85
N PRO A 404 -13.79 -9.25 -15.32
CA PRO A 404 -14.93 -8.55 -15.89
C PRO A 404 -15.49 -9.25 -17.15
N LEU A 405 -16.79 -9.08 -17.41
CA LEU A 405 -17.50 -9.68 -18.55
C LEU A 405 -16.73 -9.54 -19.86
N ALA A 406 -16.53 -10.64 -20.56
CA ALA A 406 -15.95 -10.70 -21.90
C ALA A 406 -14.55 -10.05 -22.02
N THR A 407 -13.76 -10.09 -20.96
CA THR A 407 -12.34 -9.71 -20.92
C THR A 407 -11.48 -10.86 -20.43
N GLN A 408 -10.16 -10.72 -20.55
CA GLN A 408 -9.15 -11.61 -19.96
C GLN A 408 -8.42 -10.92 -18.79
N ALA A 409 -8.88 -9.75 -18.38
CA ALA A 409 -8.28 -8.93 -17.33
C ALA A 409 -8.59 -9.52 -15.93
N ARG A 410 -7.91 -10.60 -15.58
CA ARG A 410 -7.98 -11.23 -14.26
C ARG A 410 -7.19 -10.38 -13.25
N ARG A 411 -7.82 -10.01 -12.15
CA ARG A 411 -7.18 -9.20 -11.11
C ARG A 411 -7.51 -9.71 -9.70
N PRO A 412 -6.60 -9.53 -8.72
CA PRO A 412 -6.87 -9.82 -7.33
C PRO A 412 -7.87 -8.81 -6.71
N GLN A 413 -8.76 -9.29 -5.86
CA GLN A 413 -9.73 -8.53 -5.04
C GLN A 413 -9.64 -8.98 -3.57
N LEU A 414 -8.45 -8.87 -2.97
CA LEU A 414 -8.11 -9.35 -1.64
C LEU A 414 -6.88 -8.59 -1.12
N PRO A 415 -6.56 -8.67 0.17
CA PRO A 415 -5.31 -8.07 0.68
C PRO A 415 -4.08 -8.58 -0.07
N GLY A 416 -3.15 -7.68 -0.40
CA GLY A 416 -1.94 -8.00 -1.17
C GLY A 416 -0.99 -9.03 -0.52
N LEU A 417 -1.27 -9.45 0.71
CA LEU A 417 -0.59 -10.52 1.44
C LEU A 417 -1.00 -11.93 1.01
N LEU A 418 -2.14 -12.06 0.33
CA LEU A 418 -2.80 -13.33 0.09
C LEU A 418 -2.84 -13.68 -1.40
N ALA A 419 -2.84 -14.98 -1.70
CA ALA A 419 -3.15 -15.47 -3.04
C ALA A 419 -4.68 -15.66 -3.21
N PRO A 420 -5.24 -15.40 -4.41
CA PRO A 420 -6.65 -15.66 -4.68
C PRO A 420 -6.98 -17.15 -4.59
N ALA A 421 -8.15 -17.47 -4.01
CA ALA A 421 -8.66 -18.83 -3.88
C ALA A 421 -10.06 -19.02 -4.50
N ILE A 422 -10.73 -17.93 -4.90
CA ILE A 422 -12.10 -17.97 -5.45
C ILE A 422 -12.10 -17.22 -6.78
N GLU A 423 -12.53 -17.88 -7.84
CA GLU A 423 -12.74 -17.22 -9.14
C GLU A 423 -14.14 -16.59 -9.20
N VAL A 424 -14.20 -15.32 -9.59
CA VAL A 424 -15.43 -14.58 -9.81
C VAL A 424 -15.43 -13.99 -11.21
N THR A 425 -16.51 -14.22 -11.94
CA THR A 425 -16.70 -13.67 -13.30
C THR A 425 -18.07 -13.03 -13.42
N ASP A 426 -18.16 -11.98 -14.21
CA ASP A 426 -19.44 -11.34 -14.48
C ASP A 426 -20.34 -12.21 -15.38
N ARG A 427 -21.61 -12.26 -15.03
CA ARG A 427 -22.68 -12.81 -15.86
C ARG A 427 -23.82 -11.82 -16.00
N VAL A 428 -24.47 -11.87 -17.17
CA VAL A 428 -25.68 -11.12 -17.45
C VAL A 428 -26.87 -12.07 -17.23
N LEU A 429 -27.66 -11.78 -16.18
CA LEU A 429 -28.74 -12.64 -15.72
C LEU A 429 -30.06 -11.86 -15.79
N SER A 430 -31.11 -12.46 -16.37
CA SER A 430 -32.45 -11.88 -16.37
C SER A 430 -33.05 -11.92 -14.95
N ALA A 431 -33.76 -10.87 -14.54
CA ALA A 431 -34.53 -10.86 -13.30
C ALA A 431 -35.78 -11.75 -13.33
N ALA A 432 -36.27 -12.09 -14.51
CA ALA A 432 -37.38 -13.04 -14.67
C ALA A 432 -36.87 -14.48 -14.67
N PRO A 433 -37.60 -15.46 -14.09
CA PRO A 433 -37.26 -16.88 -14.14
C PRO A 433 -37.50 -17.47 -15.56
N THR A 434 -36.92 -16.84 -16.55
CA THR A 434 -36.87 -17.35 -17.93
C THR A 434 -35.77 -18.38 -18.03
N GLY A 435 -36.00 -19.51 -18.63
CA GLY A 435 -35.12 -20.68 -18.55
C GLY A 435 -33.66 -20.43 -18.94
N VAL A 436 -32.76 -21.26 -18.44
CA VAL A 436 -31.29 -21.27 -18.62
C VAL A 436 -30.82 -21.06 -20.07
N ALA A 437 -31.63 -21.41 -21.06
CA ALA A 437 -31.33 -21.22 -22.49
C ALA A 437 -31.37 -19.73 -22.92
N ASP A 438 -32.18 -18.91 -22.28
CA ASP A 438 -32.34 -17.48 -22.60
C ASP A 438 -31.18 -16.64 -21.99
N ASP A 439 -30.68 -17.01 -20.82
CA ASP A 439 -29.54 -16.38 -20.18
C ASP A 439 -28.22 -16.56 -20.97
N GLY A 440 -28.04 -17.75 -21.62
CA GLY A 440 -26.88 -17.99 -22.47
C GLY A 440 -26.86 -17.11 -23.73
N ALA A 441 -28.02 -16.89 -24.35
CA ALA A 441 -28.17 -16.02 -25.52
C ALA A 441 -27.95 -14.55 -25.14
N LEU A 442 -28.46 -14.13 -23.96
CA LEU A 442 -28.31 -12.79 -23.39
C LEU A 442 -26.84 -12.49 -23.05
N GLN A 443 -26.17 -13.43 -22.37
CA GLN A 443 -24.75 -13.39 -22.08
C GLN A 443 -23.90 -13.24 -23.35
N GLY A 444 -24.15 -14.05 -24.38
CA GLY A 444 -23.46 -13.99 -25.65
C GLY A 444 -23.67 -12.67 -26.40
N SER A 445 -24.86 -12.10 -26.31
CA SER A 445 -25.21 -10.82 -26.93
C SER A 445 -24.51 -9.64 -26.20
N ALA A 446 -24.49 -9.66 -24.88
CA ALA A 446 -23.81 -8.65 -24.07
C ALA A 446 -22.28 -8.70 -24.29
N SER A 447 -21.71 -9.92 -24.35
CA SER A 447 -20.28 -10.14 -24.60
C SER A 447 -19.86 -9.59 -25.98
N ARG A 448 -20.58 -9.94 -27.04
CA ARG A 448 -20.32 -9.41 -28.39
C ARG A 448 -20.46 -7.89 -28.46
N ALA A 449 -21.48 -7.33 -27.80
CA ALA A 449 -21.70 -5.88 -27.79
C ALA A 449 -20.56 -5.13 -27.06
N ARG A 450 -20.05 -5.68 -25.94
CA ARG A 450 -18.92 -5.14 -25.21
C ARG A 450 -17.64 -5.23 -26.03
N GLN A 451 -17.30 -6.41 -26.52
CA GLN A 451 -16.11 -6.64 -27.35
C GLN A 451 -16.08 -5.71 -28.59
N GLY A 452 -17.22 -5.57 -29.27
CA GLY A 452 -17.31 -4.66 -30.42
C GLY A 452 -17.05 -3.20 -30.05
N ARG A 453 -17.50 -2.74 -28.87
CA ARG A 453 -17.22 -1.38 -28.40
C ARG A 453 -15.77 -1.20 -27.96
N LEU A 454 -15.20 -2.17 -27.27
CA LEU A 454 -13.78 -2.12 -26.88
C LEU A 454 -12.88 -2.11 -28.11
N ALA A 455 -13.12 -2.97 -29.11
CA ALA A 455 -12.40 -2.99 -30.37
C ALA A 455 -12.53 -1.68 -31.16
N LEU A 456 -13.73 -1.07 -31.15
CA LEU A 456 -13.92 0.25 -31.77
C LEU A 456 -13.11 1.34 -31.06
N THR A 457 -13.10 1.33 -29.73
CA THR A 457 -12.32 2.28 -28.91
C THR A 457 -10.81 2.12 -29.17
N GLU A 458 -10.32 0.90 -29.23
CA GLU A 458 -8.92 0.58 -29.54
C GLU A 458 -8.53 1.07 -30.94
N ARG A 459 -9.32 0.76 -31.95
CA ARG A 459 -9.11 1.26 -33.33
C ARG A 459 -9.10 2.78 -33.41
N TRP A 460 -10.00 3.45 -32.67
CA TRP A 460 -10.04 4.90 -32.59
C TRP A 460 -8.80 5.47 -31.93
N GLN A 461 -8.36 4.88 -30.84
CA GLN A 461 -7.15 5.28 -30.13
C GLN A 461 -5.88 5.05 -30.99
N SER A 462 -5.78 3.92 -31.65
CA SER A 462 -4.69 3.60 -32.56
C SER A 462 -4.62 4.61 -33.72
N ALA A 463 -5.76 4.89 -34.37
CA ALA A 463 -5.82 5.89 -35.45
C ALA A 463 -5.43 7.30 -34.97
N SER A 464 -5.80 7.67 -33.72
CA SER A 464 -5.46 8.99 -33.14
C SER A 464 -3.99 9.12 -32.73
N ARG A 465 -3.31 7.99 -32.46
CA ARG A 465 -1.91 7.95 -32.04
C ARG A 465 -0.93 7.88 -33.20
N TRP A 466 -1.40 7.45 -34.37
CA TRP A 466 -0.52 7.26 -35.52
C TRP A 466 -0.06 8.61 -36.10
N PRO A 467 1.27 8.91 -36.08
CA PRO A 467 1.77 10.24 -36.47
C PRO A 467 1.39 10.64 -37.89
N GLY A 468 1.35 9.69 -38.81
CA GLY A 468 0.97 9.90 -40.23
C GLY A 468 -0.51 10.27 -40.42
N ALA A 469 -1.38 9.93 -39.48
CA ALA A 469 -2.81 10.24 -39.55
C ALA A 469 -3.23 11.45 -38.71
N ALA A 470 -2.32 12.04 -37.90
CA ALA A 470 -2.65 13.06 -36.89
C ALA A 470 -3.44 14.24 -37.47
N PHE A 471 -3.02 14.81 -38.60
CA PHE A 471 -3.72 15.92 -39.24
C PHE A 471 -5.06 15.49 -39.86
N SER A 472 -5.06 14.39 -40.63
CA SER A 472 -6.29 13.86 -41.25
C SER A 472 -7.31 13.46 -40.21
N PHE A 473 -6.85 12.92 -39.06
CA PHE A 473 -7.70 12.55 -37.91
C PHE A 473 -8.34 13.80 -37.28
N VAL A 474 -7.57 14.89 -37.08
CA VAL A 474 -8.10 16.16 -36.54
C VAL A 474 -9.12 16.77 -37.49
N GLU A 475 -8.85 16.77 -38.77
CA GLU A 475 -9.80 17.27 -39.82
C GLU A 475 -11.09 16.46 -39.84
N ALA A 476 -11.00 15.14 -39.87
CA ALA A 476 -12.16 14.25 -39.96
C ALA A 476 -12.96 14.11 -38.66
N ALA A 477 -12.29 14.13 -37.51
CA ALA A 477 -12.86 13.83 -36.21
C ALA A 477 -12.98 15.02 -35.27
N GLY A 478 -12.34 16.17 -35.60
CA GLY A 478 -12.26 17.37 -34.73
C GLY A 478 -13.63 17.87 -34.26
N VAL A 479 -14.62 17.87 -35.15
CA VAL A 479 -16.00 18.30 -34.81
C VAL A 479 -16.62 17.40 -33.74
N SER A 480 -16.32 16.11 -33.73
CA SER A 480 -16.84 15.16 -32.69
C SER A 480 -16.28 15.45 -31.31
N TYR A 481 -15.12 16.10 -31.21
CA TYR A 481 -14.51 16.50 -29.93
C TYR A 481 -15.15 17.75 -29.31
N LEU A 482 -15.97 18.49 -30.00
CA LEU A 482 -16.72 19.63 -29.42
C LEU A 482 -17.61 19.19 -28.27
N GLY A 483 -18.22 17.99 -28.35
CA GLY A 483 -18.96 17.39 -27.24
C GLY A 483 -18.10 17.09 -26.02
N LYS A 484 -16.86 16.62 -26.22
CA LYS A 484 -15.87 16.39 -25.17
C LYS A 484 -15.40 17.72 -24.55
N LEU A 485 -15.15 18.73 -25.36
CA LEU A 485 -14.81 20.07 -24.88
C LEU A 485 -15.92 20.65 -24.00
N GLY A 486 -17.19 20.51 -24.41
CA GLY A 486 -18.35 20.87 -23.58
C GLY A 486 -18.42 20.11 -22.24
N GLN A 487 -18.03 18.84 -22.23
CA GLN A 487 -17.91 18.05 -21.00
C GLN A 487 -16.77 18.53 -20.10
N TRP A 488 -15.65 18.95 -20.65
CA TRP A 488 -14.54 19.52 -19.87
C TRP A 488 -14.89 20.88 -19.26
N MET A 489 -15.62 21.72 -20.00
CA MET A 489 -16.11 23.00 -19.48
C MET A 489 -17.18 22.85 -18.38
N LYS A 490 -17.94 21.75 -18.40
CA LYS A 490 -18.96 21.41 -17.38
C LYS A 490 -18.73 19.98 -16.93
N PRO A 491 -17.82 19.73 -15.98
CA PRO A 491 -17.59 18.41 -15.43
C PRO A 491 -18.91 17.79 -14.94
N HIS A 492 -19.13 16.53 -15.31
CA HIS A 492 -20.35 15.83 -14.91
C HIS A 492 -20.44 15.73 -13.40
N THR A 493 -21.60 16.06 -12.85
CA THR A 493 -21.91 15.93 -11.42
C THR A 493 -22.30 14.50 -11.02
N ARG A 494 -22.49 13.62 -12.01
CA ARG A 494 -22.83 12.19 -11.78
C ARG A 494 -21.56 11.33 -11.74
N ALA A 495 -21.62 10.24 -10.98
CA ALA A 495 -20.57 9.24 -10.97
C ALA A 495 -20.31 8.70 -12.39
N ARG A 496 -19.03 8.50 -12.76
CA ARG A 496 -18.66 7.82 -14.01
C ARG A 496 -19.06 6.35 -13.94
N ALA A 497 -19.35 5.77 -15.12
CA ALA A 497 -19.36 4.31 -15.21
C ALA A 497 -17.99 3.76 -14.82
N ARG A 498 -17.98 2.75 -13.96
CA ARG A 498 -16.75 2.11 -13.50
C ARG A 498 -16.01 1.45 -14.66
N ASP A 499 -14.72 1.33 -14.56
CA ASP A 499 -13.88 0.70 -15.59
C ASP A 499 -14.32 -0.74 -15.88
N ASP A 500 -14.78 -1.47 -14.86
CA ASP A 500 -15.32 -2.84 -15.01
C ASP A 500 -16.50 -2.93 -15.95
N LEU A 501 -17.32 -1.90 -16.05
CA LEU A 501 -18.47 -1.80 -16.94
C LEU A 501 -18.16 -1.03 -18.23
N HIS A 502 -16.89 -0.61 -18.43
CA HIS A 502 -16.49 0.10 -19.63
C HIS A 502 -16.80 -0.73 -20.88
N GLY A 503 -17.35 -0.07 -21.89
CA GLY A 503 -17.77 -0.72 -23.13
C GLY A 503 -19.10 -1.51 -23.03
N LEU A 504 -19.63 -1.79 -21.84
CA LEU A 504 -20.91 -2.51 -21.69
C LEU A 504 -22.09 -1.54 -21.96
N PRO A 505 -23.04 -1.88 -22.86
CA PRO A 505 -24.25 -1.08 -23.09
C PRO A 505 -25.10 -0.92 -21.82
N ALA A 506 -25.73 0.25 -21.64
CA ALA A 506 -26.48 0.58 -20.42
C ALA A 506 -27.55 -0.46 -20.07
N ARG A 507 -28.23 -1.03 -21.08
CA ARG A 507 -29.25 -2.07 -20.92
C ARG A 507 -28.76 -3.37 -20.23
N TYR A 508 -27.44 -3.64 -20.30
CA TYR A 508 -26.85 -4.83 -19.68
C TYR A 508 -26.18 -4.52 -18.35
N ARG A 509 -25.89 -3.25 -18.03
CA ARG A 509 -25.17 -2.89 -16.82
C ARG A 509 -25.95 -3.24 -15.55
N ALA A 510 -27.25 -2.98 -15.55
CA ALA A 510 -28.11 -3.22 -14.40
C ALA A 510 -28.26 -4.72 -14.05
N ILE A 511 -28.07 -5.60 -15.04
CA ILE A 511 -28.24 -7.04 -14.92
C ILE A 511 -26.91 -7.81 -15.04
N CYS A 512 -25.78 -7.10 -15.06
CA CYS A 512 -24.43 -7.67 -15.03
C CYS A 512 -24.00 -7.85 -13.57
N ARG A 513 -23.74 -9.12 -13.17
CA ARG A 513 -23.52 -9.47 -11.76
C ARG A 513 -22.32 -10.38 -11.61
N PRO A 514 -21.47 -10.16 -10.57
CA PRO A 514 -20.37 -11.05 -10.24
C PRO A 514 -20.92 -12.40 -9.75
N GLN A 515 -20.38 -13.49 -10.28
CA GLN A 515 -20.75 -14.85 -9.93
C GLN A 515 -19.52 -15.66 -9.54
N MET A 516 -19.58 -16.36 -8.41
CA MET A 516 -18.55 -17.31 -7.98
C MET A 516 -18.56 -18.53 -8.88
N ALA A 517 -17.41 -18.91 -9.42
CA ALA A 517 -17.24 -20.06 -10.27
C ALA A 517 -16.53 -21.20 -9.51
N GLY A 518 -16.88 -22.45 -9.85
CA GLY A 518 -16.14 -23.63 -9.38
C GLY A 518 -16.35 -24.06 -7.94
N LEU A 519 -17.23 -23.41 -7.17
CA LEU A 519 -17.56 -23.81 -5.80
C LEU A 519 -18.84 -24.68 -5.80
N ASP A 520 -18.76 -25.85 -5.22
CA ASP A 520 -19.93 -26.68 -4.89
C ASP A 520 -20.70 -26.10 -3.69
N LEU A 521 -21.85 -26.71 -3.36
CA LEU A 521 -22.69 -26.20 -2.28
C LEU A 521 -22.02 -26.30 -0.92
N ASP A 522 -21.30 -27.36 -0.63
CA ASP A 522 -20.64 -27.54 0.67
C ASP A 522 -19.51 -26.52 0.89
N ALA A 523 -18.73 -26.24 -0.14
CA ALA A 523 -17.71 -25.17 -0.11
C ALA A 523 -18.34 -23.80 0.09
N LYS A 524 -19.49 -23.50 -0.57
CA LYS A 524 -20.24 -22.25 -0.38
C LYS A 524 -20.79 -22.12 1.04
N VAL A 525 -21.35 -23.18 1.61
CA VAL A 525 -21.87 -23.20 3.00
C VAL A 525 -20.73 -22.98 3.99
N SER A 526 -19.61 -23.69 3.82
CA SER A 526 -18.44 -23.55 4.68
C SER A 526 -17.82 -22.15 4.60
N LEU A 527 -17.79 -21.55 3.40
CA LEU A 527 -17.32 -20.18 3.20
C LEU A 527 -18.24 -19.17 3.92
N ALA A 528 -19.57 -19.29 3.71
CA ALA A 528 -20.56 -18.43 4.33
C ALA A 528 -20.50 -18.50 5.88
N ALA A 529 -20.36 -19.72 6.43
CA ALA A 529 -20.23 -19.93 7.88
C ALA A 529 -19.00 -19.24 8.46
N ARG A 530 -17.82 -19.41 7.83
CA ARG A 530 -16.58 -18.74 8.25
C ARG A 530 -16.68 -17.22 8.21
N VAL A 531 -17.28 -16.67 7.15
CA VAL A 531 -17.45 -15.22 7.01
C VAL A 531 -18.39 -14.67 8.06
N LEU A 532 -19.55 -15.29 8.29
CA LEU A 532 -20.51 -14.87 9.31
C LEU A 532 -19.89 -14.94 10.72
N HIS A 533 -19.13 -15.99 11.01
CA HIS A 533 -18.42 -16.12 12.29
C HIS A 533 -17.38 -15.01 12.46
N ALA A 534 -16.53 -14.78 11.48
CA ALA A 534 -15.51 -13.73 11.54
C ALA A 534 -16.10 -12.31 11.62
N MET A 535 -17.30 -12.07 11.11
CA MET A 535 -18.03 -10.81 11.20
C MET A 535 -18.79 -10.65 12.54
N GLY A 536 -18.87 -11.70 13.37
CA GLY A 536 -19.73 -11.70 14.58
C GLY A 536 -21.22 -11.70 14.27
N LEU A 537 -21.65 -12.08 13.06
CA LEU A 537 -23.04 -12.14 12.61
C LEU A 537 -23.61 -13.58 12.77
N ASN A 538 -23.33 -14.22 13.91
CA ASN A 538 -23.75 -15.57 14.23
C ASN A 538 -25.18 -15.64 14.81
N GLN A 539 -25.65 -14.54 15.39
CA GLN A 539 -26.92 -14.44 16.12
C GLN A 539 -27.54 -13.06 15.88
N HIS A 540 -28.84 -12.96 16.06
CA HIS A 540 -29.59 -11.70 16.05
C HIS A 540 -29.41 -10.87 14.77
N LEU A 541 -29.59 -11.49 13.61
CA LEU A 541 -29.56 -10.79 12.33
C LEU A 541 -30.78 -9.87 12.18
N ALA A 542 -30.50 -8.60 11.80
CA ALA A 542 -31.55 -7.63 11.49
C ALA A 542 -32.31 -8.01 10.19
N PRO A 543 -33.52 -7.51 9.99
CA PRO A 543 -34.28 -7.73 8.76
C PRO A 543 -33.56 -7.22 7.49
N LEU A 544 -32.71 -6.18 7.62
CA LEU A 544 -31.87 -5.67 6.54
C LEU A 544 -30.41 -5.62 6.98
N VAL A 545 -29.52 -6.31 6.23
CA VAL A 545 -28.09 -6.31 6.47
C VAL A 545 -27.37 -5.72 5.26
N LEU A 546 -26.69 -4.59 5.45
CA LEU A 546 -25.92 -3.92 4.40
C LEU A 546 -24.47 -4.38 4.44
N LEU A 547 -23.93 -4.81 3.30
CA LEU A 547 -22.52 -5.09 3.10
C LEU A 547 -21.91 -3.92 2.35
N VAL A 548 -21.29 -3.00 3.08
CA VAL A 548 -20.87 -1.70 2.56
C VAL A 548 -19.37 -1.74 2.26
N GLY A 549 -19.01 -2.12 1.04
CA GLY A 549 -17.66 -1.90 0.50
C GLY A 549 -17.39 -0.40 0.35
N HIS A 550 -16.14 -0.03 0.05
CA HIS A 550 -15.85 1.36 -0.27
C HIS A 550 -15.04 1.50 -1.54
N GLY A 551 -15.08 2.70 -2.10
CA GLY A 551 -14.29 3.13 -3.23
C GLY A 551 -14.17 4.64 -3.24
N SER A 552 -13.21 5.16 -3.99
CA SER A 552 -12.99 6.58 -4.18
C SER A 552 -13.43 7.03 -5.58
N GLN A 553 -13.41 8.33 -5.79
CA GLN A 553 -13.67 8.91 -7.11
C GLN A 553 -12.67 10.03 -7.39
N SER A 554 -11.85 9.83 -8.42
CA SER A 554 -10.86 10.79 -8.88
C SER A 554 -10.73 10.75 -10.40
N ALA A 555 -10.67 11.93 -11.04
CA ALA A 555 -10.54 12.07 -12.49
C ALA A 555 -9.12 12.44 -12.95
N ASN A 556 -8.23 12.79 -12.02
CA ASN A 556 -6.87 13.26 -12.32
C ASN A 556 -5.88 12.79 -11.26
N ASN A 557 -5.69 11.48 -11.19
CA ASN A 557 -4.74 10.88 -10.27
C ASN A 557 -4.26 9.55 -10.85
N ALA A 558 -2.97 9.44 -11.16
CA ALA A 558 -2.37 8.20 -11.62
C ALA A 558 -2.44 7.09 -10.54
N HIS A 559 -2.38 7.48 -9.25
CA HIS A 559 -2.49 6.58 -8.10
C HIS A 559 -3.92 6.47 -7.55
N ALA A 560 -4.96 6.62 -8.39
CA ALA A 560 -6.35 6.56 -7.92
C ALA A 560 -6.66 5.25 -7.17
N ALA A 561 -6.10 4.11 -7.61
CA ALA A 561 -6.27 2.81 -6.95
C ALA A 561 -5.80 2.82 -5.48
N ALA A 562 -4.76 3.58 -5.13
CA ALA A 562 -4.30 3.71 -3.75
C ALA A 562 -5.31 4.44 -2.82
N LEU A 563 -6.32 5.10 -3.39
CA LEU A 563 -7.42 5.73 -2.65
C LEU A 563 -8.65 4.81 -2.52
N ASP A 564 -8.68 3.69 -3.24
CA ASP A 564 -9.72 2.66 -3.12
C ASP A 564 -9.44 1.73 -1.92
N CYS A 565 -10.00 0.53 -1.90
CA CYS A 565 -9.88 -0.37 -0.76
C CYS A 565 -8.53 -1.09 -0.73
N GLY A 566 -7.71 -0.84 0.30
CA GLY A 566 -6.44 -1.56 0.50
C GLY A 566 -6.62 -3.06 0.72
N ALA A 567 -7.73 -3.47 1.35
CA ALA A 567 -8.09 -4.87 1.53
C ALA A 567 -8.61 -5.55 0.25
N CYS A 568 -8.85 -4.78 -0.83
CA CYS A 568 -9.29 -5.27 -2.14
C CYS A 568 -8.22 -5.07 -3.23
N CYS A 569 -6.94 -4.98 -2.85
CA CYS A 569 -5.82 -4.76 -3.77
C CYS A 569 -5.98 -3.48 -4.61
N GLY A 570 -6.35 -2.35 -3.99
CA GLY A 570 -6.54 -1.07 -4.68
C GLY A 570 -7.75 -1.05 -5.62
N GLN A 571 -8.73 -1.93 -5.39
CA GLN A 571 -10.00 -1.94 -6.11
C GLN A 571 -11.15 -1.50 -5.20
N THR A 572 -12.30 -1.18 -5.78
CA THR A 572 -13.50 -0.95 -4.96
C THR A 572 -13.99 -2.25 -4.33
N GLY A 573 -14.60 -2.17 -3.14
CA GLY A 573 -15.19 -3.31 -2.45
C GLY A 573 -16.51 -3.84 -3.05
N GLU A 574 -16.94 -3.34 -4.22
CA GLU A 574 -18.21 -3.70 -4.86
C GLU A 574 -18.32 -5.20 -5.16
N VAL A 575 -17.32 -5.75 -5.85
CA VAL A 575 -17.34 -7.15 -6.31
C VAL A 575 -17.48 -8.10 -5.13
N ASN A 576 -16.71 -7.86 -4.05
CA ASN A 576 -16.77 -8.69 -2.85
C ASN A 576 -18.11 -8.55 -2.12
N ALA A 577 -18.61 -7.32 -1.93
CA ALA A 577 -19.91 -7.07 -1.30
C ALA A 577 -21.06 -7.74 -2.07
N ARG A 578 -21.10 -7.61 -3.41
CA ARG A 578 -22.11 -8.22 -4.26
C ARG A 578 -22.02 -9.76 -4.25
N SER A 579 -20.81 -10.30 -4.35
CA SER A 579 -20.58 -11.75 -4.29
C SER A 579 -21.03 -12.35 -2.96
N LEU A 580 -20.72 -11.68 -1.83
CA LEU A 580 -21.17 -12.13 -0.51
C LEU A 580 -22.69 -11.99 -0.33
N ALA A 581 -23.30 -10.89 -0.78
CA ALA A 581 -24.75 -10.72 -0.69
C ALA A 581 -25.48 -11.81 -1.47
N HIS A 582 -25.02 -12.16 -2.67
CA HIS A 582 -25.57 -13.26 -3.44
C HIS A 582 -25.42 -14.61 -2.73
N LEU A 583 -24.25 -14.87 -2.13
CA LEU A 583 -23.98 -16.10 -1.37
C LEU A 583 -24.92 -16.24 -0.16
N LEU A 584 -25.08 -15.18 0.64
CA LEU A 584 -25.90 -15.21 1.86
C LEU A 584 -27.41 -15.12 1.62
N ASN A 585 -27.83 -14.69 0.42
CA ASN A 585 -29.22 -14.71 0.01
C ASN A 585 -29.62 -16.00 -0.73
N ASP A 586 -28.66 -16.89 -1.06
CA ASP A 586 -28.93 -18.17 -1.71
C ASP A 586 -29.66 -19.13 -0.75
N SER A 587 -30.85 -19.61 -1.16
CA SER A 587 -31.70 -20.47 -0.32
C SER A 587 -31.06 -21.81 0.00
N ALA A 588 -30.30 -22.40 -0.93
CA ALA A 588 -29.60 -23.67 -0.71
C ALA A 588 -28.44 -23.49 0.30
N VAL A 589 -27.73 -22.37 0.23
CA VAL A 589 -26.67 -22.02 1.20
C VAL A 589 -27.28 -21.81 2.58
N ARG A 590 -28.39 -21.07 2.70
CA ARG A 590 -29.10 -20.86 3.98
C ARG A 590 -29.57 -22.17 4.60
N GLN A 591 -30.09 -23.10 3.76
CA GLN A 591 -30.45 -24.44 4.23
C GLN A 591 -29.26 -25.23 4.76
N GLY A 592 -28.11 -25.15 4.06
CA GLY A 592 -26.86 -25.77 4.50
C GLY A 592 -26.35 -25.20 5.83
N LEU A 593 -26.41 -23.87 5.99
CA LEU A 593 -26.02 -23.16 7.23
C LEU A 593 -26.87 -23.59 8.44
N ARG A 594 -28.20 -23.76 8.27
CA ARG A 594 -29.08 -24.31 9.31
C ARG A 594 -28.62 -25.69 9.77
N GLY A 595 -28.17 -26.54 8.82
CA GLY A 595 -27.56 -27.83 9.12
C GLY A 595 -26.30 -27.77 9.99
N GLN A 596 -25.61 -26.63 10.01
CA GLN A 596 -24.42 -26.35 10.83
C GLN A 596 -24.74 -25.54 12.10
N GLY A 597 -26.03 -25.29 12.40
CA GLY A 597 -26.47 -24.55 13.57
C GLY A 597 -26.45 -23.02 13.38
N LEU A 598 -26.20 -22.51 12.18
CA LEU A 598 -26.26 -21.07 11.84
C LEU A 598 -27.60 -20.79 11.11
N ASP A 599 -28.52 -20.10 11.75
CA ASP A 599 -29.81 -19.75 11.16
C ASP A 599 -29.85 -18.30 10.71
N ILE A 600 -29.99 -18.09 9.40
CA ILE A 600 -30.34 -16.78 8.82
C ILE A 600 -31.88 -16.74 8.71
N PRO A 601 -32.55 -15.85 9.47
CA PRO A 601 -34.00 -15.73 9.41
C PRO A 601 -34.50 -15.47 7.98
N ASP A 602 -35.64 -16.06 7.60
CA ASP A 602 -36.19 -15.92 6.24
C ASP A 602 -36.51 -14.45 5.89
N GLY A 603 -36.83 -13.62 6.90
CA GLY A 603 -37.08 -12.18 6.75
C GLY A 603 -35.81 -11.32 6.60
N THR A 604 -34.62 -11.87 6.81
CA THR A 604 -33.35 -11.16 6.66
C THR A 604 -32.90 -11.12 5.20
N THR A 605 -32.55 -9.93 4.73
CA THR A 605 -32.00 -9.74 3.36
C THR A 605 -30.67 -9.01 3.43
N PHE A 606 -29.66 -9.56 2.72
CA PHE A 606 -28.35 -8.92 2.55
C PHE A 606 -28.35 -8.05 1.30
N VAL A 607 -27.90 -6.80 1.44
CA VAL A 607 -27.81 -5.82 0.34
C VAL A 607 -26.38 -5.37 0.16
N ALA A 608 -25.86 -5.54 -1.04
CA ALA A 608 -24.53 -5.03 -1.39
C ALA A 608 -24.60 -3.51 -1.61
N CYS A 609 -23.68 -2.82 -0.96
CA CYS A 609 -23.56 -1.36 -1.05
C CYS A 609 -22.10 -0.95 -1.28
N LEU A 610 -21.90 0.29 -1.74
CA LEU A 610 -20.61 0.95 -1.83
C LEU A 610 -20.68 2.34 -1.22
N HIS A 611 -19.78 2.62 -0.30
CA HIS A 611 -19.50 3.95 0.21
C HIS A 611 -18.52 4.66 -0.73
N ASN A 612 -18.94 5.73 -1.40
CA ASN A 612 -18.05 6.63 -2.13
C ASN A 612 -17.35 7.55 -1.12
N THR A 613 -16.10 7.25 -0.78
CA THR A 613 -15.33 7.99 0.22
C THR A 613 -14.97 9.42 -0.19
N THR A 614 -15.20 9.80 -1.45
CA THR A 614 -14.99 11.17 -1.96
C THR A 614 -16.21 12.05 -1.71
N THR A 615 -17.40 11.50 -1.86
CA THR A 615 -18.68 12.25 -1.78
C THR A 615 -19.52 11.89 -0.57
N ASP A 616 -19.14 10.86 0.20
CA ASP A 616 -19.89 10.29 1.34
C ASP A 616 -21.33 9.89 0.96
N GLU A 617 -21.46 9.30 -0.23
CA GLU A 617 -22.69 8.69 -0.72
C GLU A 617 -22.63 7.18 -0.60
N ILE A 618 -23.75 6.52 -0.34
CA ILE A 618 -23.89 5.07 -0.37
C ILE A 618 -24.77 4.70 -1.58
N GLU A 619 -24.21 3.88 -2.46
CA GLU A 619 -24.89 3.28 -3.61
C GLU A 619 -25.16 1.81 -3.32
N ALA A 620 -26.38 1.33 -3.63
CA ALA A 620 -26.72 -0.09 -3.52
C ALA A 620 -26.85 -0.75 -4.89
N PHE A 621 -26.58 -2.05 -4.89
CA PHE A 621 -26.58 -2.90 -6.08
C PHE A 621 -27.67 -3.94 -6.04
N ASP A 622 -28.02 -4.46 -7.22
CA ASP A 622 -28.91 -5.62 -7.41
C ASP A 622 -30.28 -5.44 -6.71
N LEU A 623 -30.75 -4.20 -6.63
CA LEU A 623 -32.02 -3.85 -5.98
C LEU A 623 -33.26 -4.48 -6.63
N ASP A 624 -33.17 -4.90 -7.88
CA ASP A 624 -34.19 -5.62 -8.63
C ASP A 624 -34.39 -7.07 -8.16
N LEU A 625 -33.43 -7.61 -7.39
CA LEU A 625 -33.52 -8.92 -6.76
C LEU A 625 -34.14 -8.91 -5.36
N LEU A 626 -34.34 -7.73 -4.77
CA LEU A 626 -34.84 -7.65 -3.42
C LEU A 626 -36.32 -8.04 -3.31
N PRO A 627 -36.70 -8.81 -2.27
CA PRO A 627 -38.09 -8.99 -1.91
C PRO A 627 -38.78 -7.63 -1.65
N PRO A 628 -40.08 -7.50 -1.90
CA PRO A 628 -40.81 -6.24 -1.74
C PRO A 628 -40.59 -5.57 -0.36
N ALA A 629 -40.65 -6.34 0.72
CA ALA A 629 -40.45 -5.84 2.08
C ALA A 629 -39.02 -5.31 2.33
N ALA A 630 -37.99 -5.95 1.76
CA ALA A 630 -36.62 -5.46 1.85
C ALA A 630 -36.42 -4.20 1.00
N ARG A 631 -37.10 -4.14 -0.16
CA ARG A 631 -37.09 -2.95 -1.01
C ARG A 631 -37.72 -1.75 -0.31
N GLU A 632 -38.85 -1.94 0.33
CA GLU A 632 -39.52 -0.88 1.10
C GLU A 632 -38.63 -0.35 2.23
N ARG A 633 -37.98 -1.24 3.00
CA ARG A 633 -37.03 -0.86 4.04
C ARG A 633 -35.83 -0.08 3.45
N TRP A 634 -35.29 -0.54 2.33
CA TRP A 634 -34.21 0.17 1.64
C TRP A 634 -34.63 1.58 1.20
N ASP A 635 -35.81 1.72 0.60
CA ASP A 635 -36.31 3.01 0.15
C ASP A 635 -36.56 3.95 1.35
N GLY A 636 -37.05 3.42 2.50
CA GLY A 636 -37.18 4.16 3.76
C GLY A 636 -35.85 4.61 4.38
N LEU A 637 -34.75 3.88 4.09
CA LEU A 637 -33.41 4.21 4.60
C LEU A 637 -32.74 5.37 3.83
N GLN A 638 -33.15 5.66 2.60
CA GLN A 638 -32.50 6.67 1.74
C GLN A 638 -32.38 8.07 2.39
N PRO A 639 -33.41 8.61 3.07
CA PRO A 639 -33.30 9.90 3.75
C PRO A 639 -32.26 9.89 4.88
N VAL A 640 -32.14 8.77 5.62
CA VAL A 640 -31.17 8.58 6.71
C VAL A 640 -29.74 8.62 6.16
N LEU A 641 -29.49 7.86 5.07
CA LEU A 641 -28.19 7.82 4.38
C LEU A 641 -27.80 9.21 3.86
N ALA A 642 -28.75 9.92 3.23
CA ALA A 642 -28.53 11.27 2.71
C ALA A 642 -28.18 12.27 3.82
N HIS A 643 -28.89 12.20 4.96
CA HIS A 643 -28.65 13.08 6.10
C HIS A 643 -27.32 12.80 6.79
N ALA A 644 -26.98 11.54 7.03
CA ALA A 644 -25.69 11.15 7.58
C ALA A 644 -24.53 11.57 6.66
N GLY A 645 -24.66 11.35 5.37
CA GLY A 645 -23.66 11.82 4.37
C GLY A 645 -23.49 13.33 4.36
N ASP A 646 -24.59 14.12 4.56
CA ASP A 646 -24.48 15.58 4.68
C ASP A 646 -23.67 15.99 5.91
N GLN A 647 -23.92 15.37 7.06
CA GLN A 647 -23.16 15.65 8.28
C GLN A 647 -21.65 15.43 8.06
N VAL A 648 -21.28 14.30 7.46
CA VAL A 648 -19.88 13.98 7.18
C VAL A 648 -19.24 14.96 6.19
N ARG A 649 -19.95 15.31 5.11
CA ARG A 649 -19.47 16.33 4.16
C ARG A 649 -19.22 17.67 4.81
N ARG A 650 -20.08 18.11 5.73
CA ARG A 650 -19.90 19.37 6.49
C ARG A 650 -18.71 19.28 7.43
N GLU A 651 -18.52 18.15 8.11
CA GLU A 651 -17.36 17.91 8.98
C GLU A 651 -16.04 17.99 8.19
N ARG A 652 -16.01 17.43 6.97
CA ARG A 652 -14.81 17.40 6.12
C ARG A 652 -14.59 18.68 5.29
N ALA A 653 -15.61 19.46 5.03
CA ALA A 653 -15.56 20.62 4.13
C ALA A 653 -14.40 21.58 4.42
N PRO A 654 -14.10 21.96 5.69
CA PRO A 654 -12.99 22.86 6.00
C PRO A 654 -11.62 22.31 5.56
N THR A 655 -11.38 21.00 5.69
CA THR A 655 -10.11 20.38 5.27
C THR A 655 -9.94 20.35 3.75
N LEU A 656 -11.03 20.50 3.01
CA LEU A 656 -11.07 20.57 1.55
C LEU A 656 -11.19 22.04 1.03
N ALA A 657 -11.03 23.03 1.89
CA ALA A 657 -11.22 24.44 1.60
C ALA A 657 -12.63 24.71 0.99
N LEU A 658 -13.64 24.10 1.56
CA LEU A 658 -15.08 24.31 1.27
C LEU A 658 -15.77 24.92 2.48
N ASP A 659 -16.83 25.72 2.24
CA ASP A 659 -17.63 26.28 3.33
C ASP A 659 -18.66 25.24 3.81
N ALA A 660 -18.53 24.81 5.08
CA ALA A 660 -19.43 23.86 5.72
C ALA A 660 -20.89 24.35 5.83
N ARG A 661 -21.14 25.66 5.69
CA ARG A 661 -22.47 26.27 5.69
C ARG A 661 -23.19 26.23 4.34
N THR A 662 -22.50 25.79 3.30
CA THR A 662 -23.10 25.62 1.97
C THR A 662 -24.33 24.71 2.04
N PRO A 663 -25.45 25.04 1.36
CA PRO A 663 -26.60 24.16 1.32
C PRO A 663 -26.25 22.74 0.86
N HIS A 664 -26.90 21.71 1.46
CA HIS A 664 -26.63 20.31 1.24
C HIS A 664 -26.42 19.91 -0.24
N ALA A 665 -27.40 20.23 -1.10
CA ALA A 665 -27.31 19.85 -2.51
C ALA A 665 -26.14 20.55 -3.23
N ALA A 666 -25.86 21.79 -2.88
CA ALA A 666 -24.77 22.55 -3.50
C ALA A 666 -23.37 22.05 -3.03
N LEU A 667 -23.24 21.68 -1.74
CA LEU A 667 -21.99 21.10 -1.23
C LEU A 667 -21.68 19.74 -1.88
N LEU A 668 -22.70 18.88 -2.00
CA LEU A 668 -22.56 17.59 -2.70
C LEU A 668 -22.21 17.80 -4.18
N GLU A 669 -22.85 18.74 -4.85
CA GLU A 669 -22.53 19.06 -6.25
C GLU A 669 -21.09 19.54 -6.39
N GLN A 670 -20.59 20.39 -5.50
CA GLN A 670 -19.19 20.84 -5.50
C GLN A 670 -18.22 19.66 -5.36
N LEU A 671 -18.49 18.72 -4.46
CA LEU A 671 -17.66 17.53 -4.27
C LEU A 671 -17.66 16.61 -5.51
N ARG A 672 -18.85 16.34 -6.07
CA ARG A 672 -18.99 15.54 -7.31
C ARG A 672 -18.27 16.21 -8.48
N ARG A 673 -18.41 17.51 -8.60
CA ARG A 673 -17.72 18.29 -9.65
C ARG A 673 -16.22 18.16 -9.52
N ARG A 674 -15.65 18.36 -8.31
CA ARG A 674 -14.22 18.16 -8.04
C ARG A 674 -13.75 16.76 -8.36
N ALA A 675 -14.51 15.74 -7.99
CA ALA A 675 -14.20 14.35 -8.26
C ALA A 675 -14.12 14.01 -9.76
N ASN A 676 -14.86 14.73 -10.60
CA ASN A 676 -14.98 14.48 -12.04
C ASN A 676 -14.18 15.44 -12.93
N ASP A 677 -13.61 16.50 -12.36
CA ASP A 677 -12.86 17.51 -13.12
C ASP A 677 -11.41 17.06 -13.34
N GLY A 678 -11.10 16.61 -14.56
CA GLY A 678 -9.75 16.19 -14.94
C GLY A 678 -8.72 17.33 -14.99
N ALA A 679 -9.16 18.60 -15.01
CA ALA A 679 -8.28 19.76 -14.99
C ALA A 679 -7.95 20.25 -13.57
N GLN A 680 -8.71 19.82 -12.56
CA GLN A 680 -8.55 20.30 -11.21
C GLN A 680 -7.53 19.48 -10.41
N THR A 681 -6.46 20.15 -9.96
CA THR A 681 -5.56 19.63 -8.95
C THR A 681 -6.12 19.97 -7.59
N ARG A 682 -6.57 18.97 -6.85
CA ARG A 682 -7.17 19.13 -5.52
C ARG A 682 -6.48 18.23 -4.49
N PRO A 683 -6.59 18.56 -3.20
CA PRO A 683 -6.22 17.64 -2.15
C PRO A 683 -7.06 16.35 -2.21
N GLU A 684 -6.39 15.22 -2.00
CA GLU A 684 -6.99 13.89 -1.93
C GLU A 684 -6.42 13.18 -0.70
N TRP A 685 -7.00 13.49 0.46
CA TRP A 685 -6.43 13.07 1.74
C TRP A 685 -6.40 11.55 1.92
N GLY A 686 -7.34 10.83 1.29
CA GLY A 686 -7.45 9.37 1.46
C GLY A 686 -7.48 9.01 2.94
N LEU A 687 -6.48 8.24 3.39
CA LEU A 687 -6.33 7.82 4.78
C LEU A 687 -5.38 8.73 5.58
N ALA A 688 -5.08 9.95 5.11
CA ALA A 688 -4.24 10.89 5.85
C ALA A 688 -4.81 11.13 7.26
N GLY A 689 -3.93 11.22 8.25
CA GLY A 689 -4.31 11.37 9.65
C GLY A 689 -4.56 10.06 10.39
N ASN A 690 -4.53 8.89 9.72
CA ASN A 690 -4.65 7.60 10.41
C ASN A 690 -3.58 7.45 11.51
N ALA A 691 -3.99 6.96 12.69
CA ALA A 691 -3.13 6.89 13.86
C ALA A 691 -3.50 5.76 14.84
N ALA A 692 -4.71 5.20 14.79
CA ALA A 692 -5.13 4.13 15.68
C ALA A 692 -5.88 3.01 14.95
N PHE A 693 -5.88 1.83 15.56
CA PHE A 693 -6.69 0.69 15.15
C PHE A 693 -7.36 0.07 16.38
N LEU A 694 -8.69 0.10 16.43
CA LEU A 694 -9.48 -0.46 17.49
C LEU A 694 -10.03 -1.83 17.06
N ILE A 695 -9.74 -2.86 17.85
CA ILE A 695 -10.27 -4.23 17.74
C ILE A 695 -11.11 -4.47 18.99
N ALA A 696 -12.39 -4.14 18.92
CA ALA A 696 -13.27 -4.10 20.10
C ALA A 696 -14.74 -4.13 19.68
N PRO A 697 -15.67 -4.47 20.59
CA PRO A 697 -17.09 -4.30 20.34
C PRO A 697 -17.44 -2.85 20.03
N ARG A 698 -18.39 -2.63 19.11
CA ARG A 698 -18.79 -1.27 18.66
C ARG A 698 -19.16 -0.33 19.83
N GLN A 699 -19.68 -0.87 20.93
CA GLN A 699 -20.04 -0.10 22.12
C GLN A 699 -18.87 0.70 22.71
N ARG A 700 -17.61 0.24 22.52
CA ARG A 700 -16.41 0.95 22.99
C ARG A 700 -16.15 2.27 22.24
N SER A 701 -16.64 2.38 21.01
CA SER A 701 -16.40 3.56 20.15
C SER A 701 -17.68 4.23 19.63
N ARG A 702 -18.88 3.72 19.99
CA ARG A 702 -20.16 4.29 19.57
C ARG A 702 -20.30 5.70 20.09
N GLY A 703 -20.64 6.66 19.21
CA GLY A 703 -20.78 8.07 19.56
C GLY A 703 -19.47 8.82 19.83
N VAL A 704 -18.33 8.12 19.90
CA VAL A 704 -17.02 8.74 20.11
C VAL A 704 -16.52 9.38 18.80
N VAL A 705 -16.13 10.65 18.86
CA VAL A 705 -15.56 11.37 17.71
C VAL A 705 -14.08 11.04 17.60
N LEU A 706 -13.73 10.13 16.69
CA LEU A 706 -12.33 9.74 16.42
C LEU A 706 -11.72 10.52 15.25
N GLY A 707 -12.51 11.37 14.59
CA GLY A 707 -12.06 12.32 13.57
C GLY A 707 -11.56 11.68 12.27
N GLY A 708 -12.03 10.48 11.93
CA GLY A 708 -11.54 9.74 10.76
C GLY A 708 -10.08 9.31 10.89
N ARG A 709 -9.56 9.15 12.13
CA ARG A 709 -8.16 8.77 12.40
C ARG A 709 -7.98 7.32 12.83
N SER A 710 -9.10 6.60 13.06
CA SER A 710 -9.06 5.24 13.60
C SER A 710 -9.66 4.23 12.63
N PHE A 711 -8.95 3.16 12.36
CA PHE A 711 -9.51 1.94 11.79
C PHE A 711 -10.36 1.28 12.88
N LEU A 712 -11.54 0.76 12.52
CA LEU A 712 -12.47 0.18 13.48
C LEU A 712 -12.90 -1.22 13.03
N HIS A 713 -12.43 -2.26 13.71
CA HIS A 713 -12.87 -3.64 13.51
C HIS A 713 -13.74 -4.08 14.69
N ASP A 714 -14.91 -4.60 14.40
CA ASP A 714 -15.76 -5.17 15.43
C ASP A 714 -15.21 -6.54 15.85
N TYR A 715 -15.09 -6.76 17.14
CA TYR A 715 -14.61 -7.99 17.75
C TYR A 715 -15.15 -8.14 19.17
N ASP A 716 -15.66 -9.31 19.49
CA ASP A 716 -16.14 -9.68 20.82
C ASP A 716 -15.44 -10.96 21.30
N ALA A 717 -14.52 -10.82 22.23
CA ALA A 717 -13.76 -11.92 22.78
C ALA A 717 -14.62 -13.02 23.44
N SER A 718 -15.85 -12.70 23.85
CA SER A 718 -16.79 -13.68 24.43
C SER A 718 -17.31 -14.68 23.39
N GLN A 719 -17.24 -14.34 22.10
CA GLN A 719 -17.68 -15.17 20.97
C GLN A 719 -16.51 -15.89 20.26
N ASP A 720 -15.28 -15.65 20.70
CA ASP A 720 -14.03 -16.20 20.14
C ASP A 720 -13.29 -17.05 21.19
N ALA A 721 -13.91 -18.13 21.59
CA ALA A 721 -13.42 -18.97 22.70
C ALA A 721 -12.07 -19.64 22.41
N ASP A 722 -11.77 -19.93 21.15
CA ASP A 722 -10.49 -20.53 20.70
C ASP A 722 -9.45 -19.48 20.28
N GLY A 723 -9.80 -18.19 20.22
CA GLY A 723 -8.93 -17.09 19.84
C GLY A 723 -8.59 -17.03 18.34
N SER A 724 -9.26 -17.83 17.53
CA SER A 724 -8.96 -17.91 16.08
C SER A 724 -9.29 -16.63 15.32
N VAL A 725 -10.34 -15.93 15.72
CA VAL A 725 -10.70 -14.61 15.12
C VAL A 725 -9.67 -13.56 15.52
N LEU A 726 -9.28 -13.49 16.80
CA LEU A 726 -8.22 -12.56 17.25
C LEU A 726 -6.90 -12.82 16.53
N GLU A 727 -6.51 -14.08 16.39
CA GLU A 727 -5.32 -14.47 15.65
C GLU A 727 -5.38 -13.96 14.19
N LEU A 728 -6.50 -14.15 13.50
CA LEU A 728 -6.71 -13.62 12.15
C LEU A 728 -6.60 -12.09 12.11
N LEU A 729 -7.22 -11.39 13.08
CA LEU A 729 -7.22 -9.92 13.13
C LEU A 729 -5.82 -9.34 13.34
N MET A 730 -5.01 -9.96 14.18
CA MET A 730 -3.65 -9.52 14.46
C MET A 730 -2.65 -9.89 13.34
N THR A 731 -2.90 -10.96 12.58
CA THR A 731 -1.99 -11.43 11.51
C THR A 731 -2.29 -10.85 10.13
N ALA A 732 -3.51 -10.38 9.87
CA ALA A 732 -3.88 -9.83 8.57
C ALA A 732 -4.39 -8.37 8.66
N PRO A 733 -5.56 -8.01 9.21
CA PRO A 733 -6.02 -6.62 9.28
C PRO A 733 -5.03 -5.68 9.99
N MET A 734 -4.42 -6.10 11.10
CA MET A 734 -3.44 -5.30 11.81
C MET A 734 -2.19 -5.04 10.96
N VAL A 735 -1.69 -6.04 10.24
CA VAL A 735 -0.53 -5.88 9.34
C VAL A 735 -0.86 -4.93 8.19
N VAL A 736 -2.06 -5.05 7.59
CA VAL A 736 -2.49 -4.16 6.49
C VAL A 736 -2.65 -2.71 6.98
N THR A 737 -3.27 -2.50 8.14
CA THR A 737 -3.43 -1.15 8.72
C THR A 737 -2.09 -0.54 9.12
N HIS A 738 -1.15 -1.35 9.63
CA HIS A 738 0.23 -0.97 9.87
C HIS A 738 0.95 -0.56 8.57
N TRP A 739 0.78 -1.30 7.47
CA TRP A 739 1.35 -0.93 6.17
C TRP A 739 0.83 0.42 5.68
N ILE A 740 -0.47 0.65 5.79
CA ILE A 740 -1.08 1.93 5.44
C ILE A 740 -0.48 3.06 6.30
N ASN A 741 -0.42 2.86 7.61
CA ASN A 741 0.13 3.84 8.53
C ASN A 741 1.58 4.19 8.18
N TRP A 742 2.44 3.20 7.96
CA TRP A 742 3.84 3.44 7.62
C TRP A 742 4.06 4.00 6.21
N GLN A 743 3.20 3.70 5.26
CA GLN A 743 3.29 4.35 3.94
C GLN A 743 3.03 5.86 4.07
N TYR A 744 1.99 6.25 4.81
CA TYR A 744 1.68 7.66 5.07
C TYR A 744 2.77 8.34 5.91
N HIS A 745 3.26 7.66 6.93
CA HIS A 745 4.38 8.10 7.78
C HIS A 745 5.63 8.37 6.94
N ALA A 746 6.08 7.39 6.17
CA ALA A 746 7.31 7.48 5.39
C ALA A 746 7.24 8.56 4.30
N SER A 747 6.11 8.65 3.57
CA SER A 747 5.91 9.68 2.56
C SER A 747 5.80 11.10 3.15
N THR A 748 5.50 11.22 4.44
CA THR A 748 5.50 12.52 5.17
C THR A 748 6.90 12.86 5.68
N CYS A 749 7.65 11.89 6.19
CA CYS A 749 9.00 12.10 6.73
C CYS A 749 10.04 12.34 5.62
N ASP A 750 9.94 11.59 4.50
CA ASP A 750 10.82 11.75 3.34
C ASP A 750 10.02 11.77 2.02
N PRO A 751 9.36 12.88 1.69
CA PRO A 751 8.54 12.98 0.47
C PRO A 751 9.37 12.93 -0.83
N GLU A 752 10.68 13.16 -0.76
CA GLU A 752 11.55 13.13 -1.93
C GLU A 752 11.92 11.71 -2.35
N ARG A 753 12.15 10.80 -1.39
CA ARG A 753 12.61 9.44 -1.64
C ARG A 753 11.51 8.39 -1.47
N LEU A 754 10.57 8.64 -0.55
CA LEU A 754 9.47 7.73 -0.21
C LEU A 754 8.09 8.33 -0.52
N GLY A 755 8.05 9.39 -1.34
CA GLY A 755 6.85 10.02 -1.89
C GLY A 755 6.88 10.07 -3.41
N SER A 756 5.70 10.16 -4.03
CA SER A 756 5.60 10.27 -5.50
C SER A 756 5.68 11.72 -6.02
N GLY A 757 5.96 12.68 -5.15
CA GLY A 757 6.13 14.10 -5.54
C GLY A 757 4.80 14.78 -5.87
N ASN A 758 4.86 15.75 -6.79
CA ASN A 758 3.70 16.55 -7.20
C ASN A 758 2.93 15.85 -8.33
N LYS A 759 1.68 15.45 -8.08
CA LYS A 759 0.87 14.73 -9.06
C LYS A 759 0.61 15.50 -10.38
N VAL A 760 0.75 16.83 -10.39
CA VAL A 760 0.65 17.66 -11.62
C VAL A 760 1.79 17.34 -12.59
N LEU A 761 2.93 16.89 -12.06
CA LEU A 761 4.13 16.55 -12.83
C LEU A 761 4.24 15.05 -13.12
N HIS A 762 3.22 14.26 -12.78
CA HIS A 762 3.25 12.83 -13.03
C HIS A 762 3.17 12.50 -14.52
N ASN A 763 4.15 11.75 -14.98
CA ASN A 763 4.15 11.08 -16.28
C ASN A 763 4.06 9.56 -16.04
N VAL A 764 3.00 8.95 -16.53
CA VAL A 764 2.78 7.50 -16.41
C VAL A 764 3.79 6.75 -17.28
N VAL A 765 4.40 5.72 -16.70
CA VAL A 765 5.47 4.93 -17.32
C VAL A 765 4.93 3.56 -17.71
N GLY A 766 5.20 3.15 -18.94
CA GLY A 766 5.04 1.79 -19.43
C GLY A 766 3.62 1.20 -19.33
N GLY A 767 2.59 2.03 -19.27
CA GLY A 767 1.19 1.61 -19.09
C GLY A 767 0.71 1.74 -17.66
N THR A 768 1.09 0.85 -16.77
CA THR A 768 0.67 0.86 -15.35
C THR A 768 1.81 0.71 -14.35
N LEU A 769 3.07 0.72 -14.79
CA LEU A 769 4.23 0.44 -13.92
C LEU A 769 4.35 1.41 -12.76
N GLY A 770 4.18 2.69 -13.01
CA GLY A 770 4.32 3.77 -12.03
C GLY A 770 4.38 5.13 -12.71
N VAL A 771 4.95 6.13 -12.02
CA VAL A 771 5.10 7.49 -12.55
C VAL A 771 6.53 8.00 -12.41
N PHE A 772 6.95 8.85 -13.34
CA PHE A 772 8.01 9.83 -13.11
C PHE A 772 7.42 11.15 -12.64
N GLU A 773 8.14 11.87 -11.80
CA GLU A 773 7.87 13.28 -11.56
C GLU A 773 8.70 14.11 -12.57
N GLY A 774 8.04 14.72 -13.54
CA GLY A 774 8.72 15.36 -14.68
C GLY A 774 9.12 14.34 -15.75
N ASN A 775 10.20 14.63 -16.49
CA ASN A 775 10.58 13.90 -17.71
C ASN A 775 11.59 12.75 -17.48
N GLY A 776 11.86 12.36 -16.25
CA GLY A 776 12.83 11.31 -15.95
C GLY A 776 13.18 11.22 -14.48
N GLY A 777 14.30 10.60 -14.18
CA GLY A 777 14.70 10.25 -12.81
C GLY A 777 14.33 8.81 -12.49
N ASP A 778 14.33 8.46 -11.21
CA ASP A 778 13.88 7.15 -10.75
C ASP A 778 12.34 7.04 -10.81
N LEU A 779 11.81 5.83 -10.88
CA LEU A 779 10.38 5.58 -10.73
C LEU A 779 9.94 6.04 -9.33
N ARG A 780 8.82 6.77 -9.23
CA ARG A 780 8.35 7.27 -7.95
C ARG A 780 7.56 6.20 -7.21
N ILE A 781 7.77 6.14 -5.91
CA ILE A 781 7.02 5.28 -4.97
C ILE A 781 6.37 6.13 -3.90
N GLY A 782 5.37 5.57 -3.22
CA GLY A 782 4.68 6.26 -2.12
C GLY A 782 3.61 7.24 -2.58
N LEU A 783 3.22 8.14 -1.69
CA LEU A 783 2.06 9.01 -1.86
C LEU A 783 2.43 10.35 -2.50
N SER A 784 1.50 10.91 -3.27
CA SER A 784 1.66 12.25 -3.80
C SER A 784 1.55 13.31 -2.70
N ARG A 785 2.22 14.44 -2.89
CA ARG A 785 2.18 15.56 -1.96
C ARG A 785 0.75 16.05 -1.70
N GLN A 786 -0.14 16.00 -2.71
CA GLN A 786 -1.55 16.39 -2.59
C GLN A 786 -2.38 15.45 -1.70
N SER A 787 -1.87 14.29 -1.33
CA SER A 787 -2.49 13.39 -0.34
C SER A 787 -2.00 13.63 1.10
N LEU A 788 -0.97 14.48 1.29
CA LEU A 788 -0.29 14.66 2.57
C LEU A 788 -0.23 16.10 3.06
N HIS A 789 -0.28 17.09 2.12
CA HIS A 789 0.01 18.49 2.41
C HIS A 789 -0.93 19.41 1.62
N ASP A 790 -1.58 20.38 2.29
CA ASP A 790 -2.57 21.28 1.68
C ASP A 790 -1.95 22.53 0.99
N GLY A 791 -0.63 22.64 1.00
CA GLY A 791 0.13 23.79 0.53
C GLY A 791 0.68 24.67 1.66
N GLN A 792 0.09 24.59 2.85
CA GLN A 792 0.50 25.35 4.04
C GLN A 792 0.93 24.44 5.19
N ARG A 793 0.25 23.31 5.40
CA ARG A 793 0.49 22.37 6.51
C ARG A 793 0.38 20.92 6.08
N TRP A 794 1.02 20.04 6.85
CA TRP A 794 0.85 18.61 6.73
C TRP A 794 -0.54 18.19 7.25
N MET A 795 -1.26 17.42 6.44
CA MET A 795 -2.56 16.84 6.78
C MET A 795 -2.41 15.45 7.39
N HIS A 796 -1.32 14.75 7.08
CA HIS A 796 -0.91 13.55 7.81
C HIS A 796 0.13 13.92 8.86
N GLU A 797 -0.13 13.50 10.08
CA GLU A 797 0.83 13.54 11.17
C GLU A 797 1.46 12.16 11.31
N PRO A 798 2.79 12.05 11.18
CA PRO A 798 3.46 10.76 11.14
C PRO A 798 3.56 10.14 12.55
N LEU A 799 2.50 9.49 12.98
CA LEU A 799 2.41 8.74 14.24
C LEU A 799 2.46 7.24 13.93
N ARG A 800 3.19 6.47 14.74
CA ARG A 800 3.09 5.01 14.70
C ARG A 800 1.70 4.58 15.15
N LEU A 801 1.18 3.51 14.54
CA LEU A 801 -0.17 3.02 14.80
C LEU A 801 -0.35 2.61 16.26
N THR A 802 -1.36 3.14 16.95
CA THR A 802 -1.78 2.69 18.27
C THR A 802 -2.89 1.65 18.09
N VAL A 803 -2.58 0.39 18.32
CA VAL A 803 -3.55 -0.73 18.27
C VAL A 803 -4.13 -0.93 19.65
N VAL A 804 -5.46 -0.88 19.79
CA VAL A 804 -6.16 -1.06 21.07
C VAL A 804 -7.11 -2.24 20.95
N ILE A 805 -6.89 -3.29 21.73
CA ILE A 805 -7.63 -4.56 21.65
C ILE A 805 -8.47 -4.76 22.92
N ASP A 806 -9.74 -5.15 22.75
CA ASP A 806 -10.61 -5.58 23.84
C ASP A 806 -10.64 -7.12 23.91
N ALA A 807 -9.59 -7.69 24.49
CA ALA A 807 -9.41 -9.13 24.66
C ALA A 807 -8.67 -9.47 25.96
N PRO A 808 -8.78 -10.71 26.43
CA PRO A 808 -7.93 -11.21 27.53
C PRO A 808 -6.45 -11.09 27.18
N GLN A 809 -5.64 -10.70 28.16
CA GLN A 809 -4.18 -10.56 27.98
C GLN A 809 -3.56 -11.85 27.42
N ALA A 810 -3.90 -12.99 27.99
CA ALA A 810 -3.34 -14.28 27.60
C ALA A 810 -3.60 -14.63 26.12
N ALA A 811 -4.74 -14.18 25.56
CA ALA A 811 -5.05 -14.41 24.14
C ALA A 811 -4.14 -13.55 23.23
N ILE A 812 -3.92 -12.28 23.59
CA ILE A 812 -3.01 -11.39 22.85
C ILE A 812 -1.56 -11.91 22.94
N ASP A 813 -1.11 -12.27 24.15
CA ASP A 813 0.25 -12.80 24.37
C ASP A 813 0.50 -14.10 23.59
N ALA A 814 -0.51 -14.96 23.46
CA ALA A 814 -0.44 -16.20 22.69
C ALA A 814 -0.22 -15.91 21.19
N VAL A 815 -0.90 -14.91 20.61
CA VAL A 815 -0.72 -14.52 19.20
C VAL A 815 0.65 -13.89 18.98
N ILE A 816 1.11 -13.01 19.88
CA ILE A 816 2.46 -12.40 19.81
C ILE A 816 3.53 -13.50 19.83
N ALA A 817 3.41 -14.48 20.72
CA ALA A 817 4.38 -15.57 20.83
C ALA A 817 4.37 -16.53 19.62
N LYS A 818 3.19 -16.74 19.01
CA LYS A 818 3.01 -17.69 17.90
C LYS A 818 3.48 -17.14 16.55
N HIS A 819 3.33 -15.83 16.32
CA HIS A 819 3.52 -15.21 15.01
C HIS A 819 4.68 -14.21 15.00
N ALA A 820 5.79 -14.59 14.35
CA ALA A 820 6.99 -13.76 14.24
C ALA A 820 6.70 -12.34 13.68
N VAL A 821 5.81 -12.22 12.69
CA VAL A 821 5.43 -10.91 12.12
C VAL A 821 4.80 -10.01 13.19
N VAL A 822 3.95 -10.54 14.05
CA VAL A 822 3.29 -9.77 15.13
C VAL A 822 4.31 -9.38 16.20
N SER A 823 5.12 -10.35 16.65
CA SER A 823 6.21 -10.11 17.62
C SER A 823 7.17 -9.03 17.12
N GLN A 824 7.62 -9.11 15.88
CA GLN A 824 8.52 -8.11 15.27
C GLN A 824 7.92 -6.70 15.27
N LEU A 825 6.64 -6.57 14.92
CA LEU A 825 5.96 -5.27 14.90
C LEU A 825 5.87 -4.65 16.30
N VAL A 826 5.57 -5.45 17.30
CA VAL A 826 5.38 -5.02 18.69
C VAL A 826 6.73 -4.74 19.37
N GLU A 827 7.65 -5.72 19.34
CA GLU A 827 8.95 -5.63 20.01
C GLU A 827 9.92 -4.67 19.33
N GLY A 828 9.84 -4.56 17.99
CA GLY A 828 10.63 -3.60 17.22
C GLY A 828 10.15 -2.16 17.33
N GLY A 829 9.03 -1.92 18.03
CA GLY A 829 8.46 -0.58 18.20
C GLY A 829 7.87 0.00 16.90
N TRP A 830 7.40 -0.86 15.98
CA TRP A 830 6.76 -0.45 14.73
C TRP A 830 5.32 0.00 14.92
N LEU A 831 4.68 -0.43 16.01
CA LEU A 831 3.35 -0.01 16.48
C LEU A 831 3.31 -0.02 18.00
N HIS A 832 2.31 0.63 18.57
CA HIS A 832 2.01 0.58 19.99
C HIS A 832 0.87 -0.41 20.23
N MET A 833 1.10 -1.45 21.07
CA MET A 833 0.10 -2.44 21.43
C MET A 833 -0.51 -2.09 22.77
N TRP A 834 -1.82 -1.88 22.79
CA TRP A 834 -2.62 -1.55 23.98
C TRP A 834 -3.81 -2.49 24.10
N ARG A 835 -4.36 -2.60 25.30
CA ARG A 835 -5.62 -3.30 25.55
C ARG A 835 -6.51 -2.55 26.53
N PHE A 836 -7.82 -2.75 26.38
CA PHE A 836 -8.78 -2.33 27.42
C PHE A 836 -8.58 -3.16 28.69
N HIS A 837 -8.71 -2.51 29.85
CA HIS A 837 -8.57 -3.11 31.17
C HIS A 837 -9.62 -2.49 32.10
N GLU A 838 -9.94 -3.16 33.19
CA GLU A 838 -10.93 -2.67 34.19
C GLU A 838 -10.56 -1.29 34.75
N SER A 839 -9.26 -1.02 34.94
CA SER A 839 -8.73 0.27 35.42
C SER A 839 -8.47 1.30 34.32
N GLY A 840 -8.94 1.06 33.06
CA GLY A 840 -8.70 1.94 31.94
C GLY A 840 -7.98 1.24 30.79
N PHE A 841 -6.68 1.53 30.60
CA PHE A 841 -5.86 0.92 29.53
C PHE A 841 -4.54 0.38 30.11
N VAL A 842 -4.03 -0.67 29.46
CA VAL A 842 -2.67 -1.14 29.66
C VAL A 842 -1.94 -1.21 28.33
N ARG A 843 -0.66 -0.84 28.32
CA ARG A 843 0.21 -0.90 27.14
C ARG A 843 1.24 -2.02 27.27
N TYR A 844 1.55 -2.67 26.18
CA TYR A 844 2.65 -3.64 26.08
C TYR A 844 3.99 -2.92 25.88
N ALA A 845 5.00 -3.30 26.64
CA ALA A 845 6.36 -2.82 26.46
C ALA A 845 7.35 -3.88 26.94
N GLN A 846 8.22 -4.35 26.06
CA GLN A 846 9.32 -5.29 26.37
C GLN A 846 8.84 -6.56 27.12
N GLY A 847 7.78 -7.19 26.63
CA GLY A 847 7.21 -8.40 27.25
C GLY A 847 6.34 -8.17 28.49
N ILE A 848 6.08 -6.91 28.87
CA ILE A 848 5.33 -6.56 30.09
C ILE A 848 4.16 -5.64 29.76
N TRP A 849 3.01 -5.89 30.38
CA TRP A 849 1.85 -5.01 30.32
C TRP A 849 1.88 -4.00 31.47
N MET A 850 1.91 -2.72 31.13
CA MET A 850 1.98 -1.61 32.09
C MET A 850 0.71 -0.77 32.07
N PRO A 851 0.16 -0.38 33.24
CA PRO A 851 -0.99 0.53 33.28
C PRO A 851 -0.69 1.86 32.56
N VAL A 852 -1.69 2.35 31.82
CA VAL A 852 -1.71 3.71 31.30
C VAL A 852 -2.55 4.55 32.26
N LEU A 853 -1.88 5.31 33.14
CA LEU A 853 -2.55 6.10 34.15
C LEU A 853 -3.17 7.35 33.50
N VAL A 854 -4.48 7.47 33.55
CA VAL A 854 -5.22 8.67 33.07
C VAL A 854 -4.77 9.94 33.79
N THR A 855 -4.25 9.81 34.98
CA THR A 855 -3.68 10.90 35.81
C THR A 855 -2.25 11.30 35.38
N GLU A 856 -1.57 10.51 34.56
CA GLU A 856 -0.26 10.87 33.97
C GLU A 856 -0.42 11.78 32.74
N PHE A 857 -1.63 12.00 32.31
CA PHE A 857 -2.02 12.89 31.23
C PHE A 857 -2.65 14.16 31.82
#